data_9ddee8afaacdc28afff6e86c6a62d65e
#
_entry.id   9ddee8afaacdc28afff6e86c6a62d65e
#
_cell.length_a   1.000
_cell.length_b   1.000
_cell.length_c   1.000
_cell.angle_alpha   90.00
_cell.angle_beta   90.00
_cell.angle_gamma   90.00
#
_symmetry.space_group_name_H-M   'P 1'
#
loop_
_entity.id
_entity.type
_entity.pdbx_description
1 polymer ?
#
loop_
_entity_poly.entity_id
_entity_poly.type
_entity_poly.pdbx_seq_one_letter_code
_entity_poly.pdbx_strand_id
1 'polypeptide(L)'
;MSLNLHANYRRDIDGLRAIAVTAVVLFHANLYPVQSGFVGVDIFFVISGFLIGGIVYRDVSLGTFSFLGFYARRARRILPALMVTVICVMLVGLLLSSPTELRQSSLGAISALLGWSNILLWKQISYFSPDAHLNPFLMTWSLGVEEQFYLFFPLLILAFRQLRGAYVLCMLSALCIGSLCIAQIGVGRWPAAAFYLLPTRAWELGMGTFLAVAKSNYTLSFPRPVNHFIGWTGLFLIGLSIFIFDEHTPFPGVAALLPVGGTLALLLSDGSFVNRAILSTQPFIWIGRISYSWYLWHWPLMAFIWVCAPQPPAPLLLIGAGIVSLLPAVLSWRYIEQPFRRAGGPDGGVVLRYGGALALGVGMLAAVYVSDGLPRRFDRSLMLTEQVLAEGRGEACLANYGVSEPNMSPHCVHDAGRPRIALLGDSHASALAASLSHMADQAGFDFVQFTKSSCPPLLGTTRLMPSHPGHAAQCALYNDRAFAAVMRDPRIQTVVLAGYWAAPFAPDAGGDAYTDPRDRTNHGVATSLARLDGAVRTTTQVLARAHRHVIILGDVPQFRFDPAREAVTAFMPVRQRVAHVLDPSFLTAGDIAPVLLLSVPGQPIADTVRHAAADTADVTYFSLADGLCSPAGCKFRMGNDPFYVDQQHLSRGGADFLLARIDGLIPVTGDNVARIATQPPIPTAPIPLSVATQVAIH
;
A
#
# COMPACT_ATOMS: atom_id res chain seq x y z
N MET A 1 41.48 -10.50 -35.42
CA MET A 1 40.24 -9.85 -35.87
C MET A 1 39.89 -8.81 -34.82
N SER A 2 40.28 -7.55 -35.02
CA SER A 2 40.18 -6.45 -34.09
C SER A 2 38.70 -6.09 -33.95
N LEU A 3 38.10 -6.38 -32.80
CA LEU A 3 36.76 -5.93 -32.41
C LEU A 3 36.80 -4.41 -32.17
N ASN A 4 36.55 -3.63 -33.23
CA ASN A 4 36.21 -2.22 -33.12
C ASN A 4 34.84 -2.05 -32.45
N LEU A 5 34.82 -2.14 -31.14
CA LEU A 5 33.64 -1.88 -30.30
C LEU A 5 33.75 -0.48 -29.69
N HIS A 6 33.73 0.56 -30.50
CA HIS A 6 33.04 1.80 -30.08
C HIS A 6 31.56 1.43 -30.05
N ALA A 7 31.05 1.16 -28.86
CA ALA A 7 29.61 0.96 -28.68
C ALA A 7 28.91 2.22 -29.20
N ASN A 8 28.35 2.16 -30.41
CA ASN A 8 27.56 3.25 -30.97
C ASN A 8 26.46 3.57 -30.00
N TYR A 9 26.43 4.81 -29.53
CA TYR A 9 25.37 5.31 -28.62
C TYR A 9 24.01 5.06 -29.27
N ARG A 10 23.16 4.25 -28.60
CA ARG A 10 21.83 3.81 -29.01
C ARG A 10 20.80 4.85 -28.58
N ARG A 11 20.45 5.78 -29.50
CA ARG A 11 19.45 6.85 -29.26
C ARG A 11 18.05 6.30 -28.99
N ASP A 12 17.70 5.21 -29.63
CA ASP A 12 16.42 4.52 -29.49
C ASP A 12 16.18 3.95 -28.07
N ILE A 13 17.25 3.57 -27.35
CA ILE A 13 17.16 3.15 -25.94
C ILE A 13 16.77 4.33 -25.06
N ASP A 14 17.28 5.54 -25.30
CA ASP A 14 16.82 6.71 -24.59
C ASP A 14 15.35 6.99 -24.90
N GLY A 15 14.90 6.82 -26.17
CA GLY A 15 13.49 6.93 -26.53
C GLY A 15 12.60 5.92 -25.81
N LEU A 16 13.07 4.68 -25.65
CA LEU A 16 12.34 3.65 -24.93
C LEU A 16 12.24 3.99 -23.42
N ARG A 17 13.31 4.53 -22.84
CA ARG A 17 13.29 5.06 -21.45
C ARG A 17 12.33 6.23 -21.28
N ALA A 18 12.17 7.05 -22.34
CA ALA A 18 11.20 8.15 -22.32
C ALA A 18 9.76 7.63 -22.24
N ILE A 19 9.42 6.61 -23.05
CA ILE A 19 8.09 5.96 -22.96
C ILE A 19 7.88 5.41 -21.55
N ALA A 20 8.85 4.69 -21.01
CA ALA A 20 8.76 4.05 -19.70
C ALA A 20 8.52 5.07 -18.56
N VAL A 21 9.33 6.13 -18.47
CA VAL A 21 9.15 7.13 -17.40
C VAL A 21 7.87 7.92 -17.54
N THR A 22 7.47 8.26 -18.78
CA THR A 22 6.22 8.99 -19.03
C THR A 22 5.01 8.16 -18.62
N ALA A 23 4.98 6.85 -18.95
CA ALA A 23 3.91 5.95 -18.54
C ALA A 23 3.80 5.90 -17.00
N VAL A 24 4.93 5.78 -16.28
CA VAL A 24 4.95 5.77 -14.81
C VAL A 24 4.41 7.08 -14.22
N VAL A 25 4.85 8.23 -14.76
CA VAL A 25 4.40 9.55 -14.25
C VAL A 25 2.91 9.74 -14.46
N LEU A 26 2.37 9.36 -15.63
CA LEU A 26 0.94 9.46 -15.94
C LEU A 26 0.09 8.51 -15.08
N PHE A 27 0.58 7.30 -14.81
CA PHE A 27 -0.04 6.35 -13.89
C PHE A 27 -0.14 6.94 -12.48
N HIS A 28 0.96 7.47 -11.94
CA HIS A 28 0.98 8.08 -10.62
C HIS A 28 0.14 9.37 -10.54
N ALA A 29 -0.19 9.97 -11.68
CA ALA A 29 -1.12 11.10 -11.75
C ALA A 29 -2.59 10.67 -11.85
N ASN A 30 -2.90 9.37 -11.76
CA ASN A 30 -4.26 8.81 -11.91
C ASN A 30 -4.96 9.25 -13.19
N LEU A 31 -4.21 9.35 -14.30
CA LEU A 31 -4.75 9.80 -15.58
C LEU A 31 -5.44 8.65 -16.32
N TYR A 32 -6.76 8.66 -16.39
CA TYR A 32 -7.50 7.78 -17.31
C TYR A 32 -7.22 8.17 -18.78
N PRO A 33 -6.94 7.20 -19.71
CA PRO A 33 -7.00 5.74 -19.55
C PRO A 33 -5.66 5.06 -19.24
N VAL A 34 -4.65 5.76 -18.74
CA VAL A 34 -3.30 5.22 -18.46
C VAL A 34 -3.25 4.58 -17.07
N GLN A 35 -4.08 3.56 -16.85
CA GLN A 35 -4.16 2.87 -15.55
C GLN A 35 -3.07 1.84 -15.31
N SER A 36 -2.31 1.47 -16.36
CA SER A 36 -1.28 0.43 -16.29
C SER A 36 0.14 0.98 -16.47
N GLY A 37 0.34 2.28 -16.28
CA GLY A 37 1.67 2.89 -16.49
C GLY A 37 2.79 2.32 -15.61
N PHE A 38 2.45 1.55 -14.54
CA PHE A 38 3.41 0.79 -13.75
C PHE A 38 4.26 -0.19 -14.59
N VAL A 39 3.75 -0.67 -15.75
CA VAL A 39 4.51 -1.49 -16.71
C VAL A 39 5.77 -0.79 -17.27
N GLY A 40 5.88 0.52 -17.10
CA GLY A 40 7.09 1.26 -17.40
C GLY A 40 8.30 0.77 -16.60
N VAL A 41 8.09 0.23 -15.41
CA VAL A 41 9.15 -0.38 -14.59
C VAL A 41 9.68 -1.65 -15.25
N ASP A 42 8.81 -2.48 -15.83
CA ASP A 42 9.21 -3.71 -16.54
C ASP A 42 10.07 -3.37 -17.76
N ILE A 43 9.70 -2.29 -18.48
CA ILE A 43 10.52 -1.76 -19.59
C ILE A 43 11.91 -1.36 -19.08
N PHE A 44 11.99 -0.65 -17.93
CA PHE A 44 13.27 -0.30 -17.33
C PHE A 44 14.07 -1.53 -16.92
N PHE A 45 13.46 -2.56 -16.34
CA PHE A 45 14.14 -3.79 -15.94
C PHE A 45 14.77 -4.49 -17.16
N VAL A 46 14.04 -4.62 -18.26
CA VAL A 46 14.58 -5.21 -19.50
C VAL A 46 15.75 -4.37 -20.06
N ILE A 47 15.62 -3.04 -20.09
CA ILE A 47 16.70 -2.14 -20.54
C ILE A 47 17.91 -2.26 -19.63
N SER A 48 17.71 -2.28 -18.31
CA SER A 48 18.75 -2.41 -17.30
C SER A 48 19.49 -3.76 -17.44
N GLY A 49 18.76 -4.85 -17.60
CA GLY A 49 19.32 -6.16 -17.88
C GLY A 49 20.12 -6.19 -19.17
N PHE A 50 19.61 -5.61 -20.25
CA PHE A 50 20.29 -5.54 -21.54
C PHE A 50 21.61 -4.76 -21.47
N LEU A 51 21.60 -3.56 -20.87
CA LEU A 51 22.77 -2.70 -20.82
C LEU A 51 23.80 -3.20 -19.81
N ILE A 52 23.39 -3.43 -18.57
CA ILE A 52 24.32 -3.78 -17.49
C ILE A 52 24.71 -5.25 -17.55
N GLY A 53 23.76 -6.14 -17.81
CA GLY A 53 24.04 -7.56 -18.01
C GLY A 53 24.99 -7.79 -19.18
N GLY A 54 24.81 -7.05 -20.29
CA GLY A 54 25.69 -7.08 -21.43
C GLY A 54 27.12 -6.59 -21.12
N ILE A 55 27.27 -5.50 -20.34
CA ILE A 55 28.57 -5.00 -19.89
C ILE A 55 29.27 -6.04 -19.01
N VAL A 56 28.59 -6.58 -18.01
CA VAL A 56 29.15 -7.59 -17.09
C VAL A 56 29.60 -8.83 -17.87
N TYR A 57 28.72 -9.37 -18.74
CA TYR A 57 29.05 -10.55 -19.54
C TYR A 57 30.29 -10.32 -20.42
N ARG A 58 30.35 -9.18 -21.11
CA ARG A 58 31.50 -8.83 -21.96
C ARG A 58 32.77 -8.69 -21.14
N ASP A 59 32.76 -7.92 -20.06
CA ASP A 59 33.94 -7.63 -19.23
C ASP A 59 34.46 -8.93 -18.57
N VAL A 60 33.58 -9.85 -18.15
CA VAL A 60 33.96 -11.17 -17.64
C VAL A 60 34.52 -12.06 -18.73
N SER A 61 33.92 -12.06 -19.94
CA SER A 61 34.40 -12.87 -21.07
C SER A 61 35.77 -12.41 -21.55
N LEU A 62 36.09 -11.12 -21.42
CA LEU A 62 37.40 -10.54 -21.76
C LEU A 62 38.42 -10.65 -20.62
N GLY A 63 38.04 -11.12 -19.44
CA GLY A 63 38.91 -11.18 -18.25
C GLY A 63 39.23 -9.81 -17.66
N THR A 64 38.49 -8.76 -18.01
CA THR A 64 38.72 -7.36 -17.57
C THR A 64 37.74 -6.90 -16.46
N PHE A 65 36.87 -7.79 -16.01
CA PHE A 65 35.87 -7.44 -14.98
C PHE A 65 36.54 -7.14 -13.63
N SER A 66 36.18 -6.00 -13.07
CA SER A 66 36.56 -5.60 -11.70
C SER A 66 35.32 -5.21 -10.91
N PHE A 67 35.09 -5.85 -9.76
CA PHE A 67 34.01 -5.48 -8.86
C PHE A 67 34.10 -4.02 -8.43
N LEU A 68 35.28 -3.59 -8.00
CA LEU A 68 35.52 -2.23 -7.54
C LEU A 68 35.20 -1.21 -8.65
N GLY A 69 35.68 -1.47 -9.87
CA GLY A 69 35.41 -0.64 -11.04
C GLY A 69 33.91 -0.63 -11.41
N PHE A 70 33.25 -1.79 -11.32
CA PHE A 70 31.83 -1.90 -11.60
C PHE A 70 31.01 -1.07 -10.62
N TYR A 71 31.21 -1.26 -9.30
CA TYR A 71 30.45 -0.52 -8.29
C TYR A 71 30.82 0.97 -8.23
N ALA A 72 32.07 1.35 -8.51
CA ALA A 72 32.45 2.75 -8.63
C ALA A 72 31.70 3.46 -9.75
N ARG A 73 31.54 2.82 -10.93
CA ARG A 73 30.74 3.37 -12.03
C ARG A 73 29.25 3.49 -11.68
N ARG A 74 28.69 2.50 -10.96
CA ARG A 74 27.30 2.54 -10.50
C ARG A 74 27.08 3.62 -9.45
N ALA A 75 27.96 3.70 -8.45
CA ALA A 75 27.90 4.73 -7.40
C ALA A 75 27.90 6.15 -7.99
N ARG A 76 28.81 6.46 -8.94
CA ARG A 76 28.85 7.77 -9.62
C ARG A 76 27.56 8.09 -10.38
N ARG A 77 26.85 7.07 -10.88
CA ARG A 77 25.64 7.25 -11.68
C ARG A 77 24.39 7.43 -10.83
N ILE A 78 24.25 6.68 -9.71
CA ILE A 78 23.00 6.53 -8.96
C ILE A 78 23.02 7.38 -7.69
N LEU A 79 24.05 7.23 -6.86
CA LEU A 79 24.03 7.78 -5.51
C LEU A 79 23.93 9.31 -5.44
N PRO A 80 24.63 10.13 -6.28
CA PRO A 80 24.56 11.58 -6.13
C PRO A 80 23.14 12.13 -6.29
N ALA A 81 22.41 11.72 -7.33
CA ALA A 81 21.05 12.18 -7.57
C ALA A 81 20.09 11.65 -6.49
N LEU A 82 20.22 10.37 -6.09
CA LEU A 82 19.41 9.77 -5.04
C LEU A 82 19.62 10.48 -3.69
N MET A 83 20.87 10.76 -3.30
CA MET A 83 21.18 11.45 -2.04
C MET A 83 20.61 12.87 -2.01
N VAL A 84 20.73 13.62 -3.12
CA VAL A 84 20.16 14.97 -3.22
C VAL A 84 18.64 14.91 -3.12
N THR A 85 17.99 13.96 -3.80
CA THR A 85 16.54 13.75 -3.68
C THR A 85 16.14 13.42 -2.24
N VAL A 86 16.84 12.49 -1.58
CA VAL A 86 16.60 12.13 -0.18
C VAL A 86 16.72 13.35 0.74
N ILE A 87 17.80 14.14 0.60
CA ILE A 87 18.00 15.35 1.40
C ILE A 87 16.85 16.34 1.21
N CYS A 88 16.48 16.63 -0.03
CA CYS A 88 15.39 17.57 -0.32
C CYS A 88 14.03 17.06 0.19
N VAL A 89 13.73 15.78 0.00
CA VAL A 89 12.50 15.16 0.51
C VAL A 89 12.44 15.24 2.03
N MET A 90 13.54 14.93 2.73
CA MET A 90 13.59 15.02 4.19
C MET A 90 13.48 16.47 4.69
N LEU A 91 14.08 17.44 4.00
CA LEU A 91 13.94 18.86 4.33
C LEU A 91 12.48 19.34 4.16
N VAL A 92 11.80 18.94 3.08
CA VAL A 92 10.36 19.22 2.90
C VAL A 92 9.54 18.49 3.98
N GLY A 93 9.88 17.24 4.29
CA GLY A 93 9.26 16.46 5.35
C GLY A 93 9.38 17.09 6.73
N LEU A 94 10.49 17.78 7.03
CA LEU A 94 10.62 18.56 8.27
C LEU A 94 9.54 19.64 8.43
N LEU A 95 8.98 20.14 7.34
CA LEU A 95 7.97 21.20 7.33
C LEU A 95 6.53 20.66 7.21
N LEU A 96 6.33 19.57 6.45
CA LEU A 96 5.02 19.08 6.06
C LEU A 96 4.62 17.75 6.72
N SER A 97 5.57 17.00 7.27
CA SER A 97 5.28 15.71 7.89
C SER A 97 5.21 15.80 9.41
N SER A 98 4.28 15.08 9.99
CA SER A 98 4.19 14.84 11.42
C SER A 98 5.41 14.03 11.93
N PRO A 99 5.65 13.93 13.23
CA PRO A 99 6.74 13.11 13.76
C PRO A 99 6.67 11.65 13.30
N THR A 100 5.50 11.02 13.37
CA THR A 100 5.32 9.63 12.92
C THR A 100 5.56 9.47 11.42
N GLU A 101 5.04 10.38 10.59
CA GLU A 101 5.27 10.38 9.14
C GLU A 101 6.75 10.61 8.78
N LEU A 102 7.44 11.53 9.50
CA LEU A 102 8.86 11.80 9.28
C LEU A 102 9.73 10.61 9.69
N ARG A 103 9.41 9.95 10.81
CA ARG A 103 10.06 8.71 11.24
C ARG A 103 9.93 7.62 10.16
N GLN A 104 8.73 7.40 9.62
CA GLN A 104 8.50 6.43 8.54
C GLN A 104 9.25 6.82 7.26
N SER A 105 9.23 8.10 6.89
CA SER A 105 9.98 8.62 5.75
C SER A 105 11.49 8.44 5.92
N SER A 106 12.03 8.60 7.14
CA SER A 106 13.46 8.37 7.41
C SER A 106 13.85 6.90 7.21
N LEU A 107 13.00 5.95 7.62
CA LEU A 107 13.21 4.52 7.36
C LEU A 107 13.11 4.20 5.85
N GLY A 108 12.16 4.81 5.15
CA GLY A 108 12.05 4.74 3.69
C GLY A 108 13.32 5.26 2.98
N ALA A 109 13.84 6.40 3.43
CA ALA A 109 15.08 6.98 2.91
C ALA A 109 16.32 6.10 3.16
N ILE A 110 16.46 5.53 4.36
CA ILE A 110 17.53 4.57 4.70
C ILE A 110 17.44 3.37 3.76
N SER A 111 16.27 2.80 3.59
CA SER A 111 16.06 1.64 2.74
C SER A 111 16.36 1.93 1.27
N ALA A 112 16.00 3.12 0.79
CA ALA A 112 16.32 3.58 -0.57
C ALA A 112 17.83 3.73 -0.80
N LEU A 113 18.55 4.35 0.15
CA LEU A 113 19.99 4.52 0.10
C LEU A 113 20.76 3.18 0.15
N LEU A 114 20.24 2.19 0.87
CA LEU A 114 20.85 0.86 1.01
C LEU A 114 20.38 -0.15 -0.05
N GLY A 115 19.44 0.22 -0.94
CA GLY A 115 18.97 -0.64 -2.03
C GLY A 115 18.07 -1.80 -1.59
N TRP A 116 17.32 -1.65 -0.49
CA TRP A 116 16.39 -2.66 0.01
C TRP A 116 14.95 -2.16 0.23
N SER A 117 14.61 -1.00 -0.35
CA SER A 117 13.26 -0.41 -0.20
C SER A 117 12.14 -1.32 -0.67
N ASN A 118 12.39 -2.20 -1.65
CA ASN A 118 11.43 -3.22 -2.06
C ASN A 118 11.09 -4.23 -0.95
N ILE A 119 12.06 -4.61 -0.11
CA ILE A 119 11.85 -5.51 1.03
C ILE A 119 11.07 -4.80 2.14
N LEU A 120 11.41 -3.53 2.42
CA LEU A 120 10.69 -2.73 3.40
C LEU A 120 9.22 -2.56 3.00
N LEU A 121 8.97 -2.15 1.76
CA LEU A 121 7.62 -1.92 1.25
C LEU A 121 6.80 -3.21 1.17
N TRP A 122 7.40 -4.33 0.78
CA TRP A 122 6.74 -5.64 0.84
C TRP A 122 6.21 -5.98 2.24
N LYS A 123 6.96 -5.62 3.30
CA LYS A 123 6.57 -5.91 4.68
C LYS A 123 5.53 -4.94 5.23
N GLN A 124 5.49 -3.72 4.74
CA GLN A 124 4.70 -2.64 5.32
C GLN A 124 3.42 -2.34 4.54
N ILE A 125 3.47 -2.35 3.20
CA ILE A 125 2.42 -1.75 2.37
C ILE A 125 2.23 -2.59 1.09
N SER A 126 0.97 -2.84 0.70
CA SER A 126 0.67 -3.22 -0.67
C SER A 126 0.87 -2.01 -1.60
N TYR A 127 1.46 -2.21 -2.79
CA TYR A 127 1.71 -1.12 -3.75
C TYR A 127 0.44 -0.36 -4.17
N PHE A 128 -0.68 -1.07 -4.25
CA PHE A 128 -1.98 -0.52 -4.64
C PHE A 128 -2.85 -0.10 -3.44
N SER A 129 -2.31 -0.12 -2.20
CA SER A 129 -3.06 0.38 -1.05
C SER A 129 -3.11 1.92 -1.03
N PRO A 130 -4.19 2.54 -0.53
CA PRO A 130 -4.29 3.99 -0.40
C PRO A 130 -3.12 4.62 0.39
N ASP A 131 -2.60 3.92 1.40
CA ASP A 131 -1.48 4.40 2.22
C ASP A 131 -0.15 4.46 1.46
N ALA A 132 -0.02 3.74 0.35
CA ALA A 132 1.19 3.78 -0.47
C ALA A 132 1.46 5.18 -1.03
N HIS A 133 0.40 5.97 -1.30
CA HIS A 133 0.53 7.34 -1.82
C HIS A 133 1.17 8.31 -0.83
N LEU A 134 1.15 8.00 0.47
CA LEU A 134 1.73 8.84 1.52
C LEU A 134 3.23 8.66 1.70
N ASN A 135 3.81 7.60 1.12
CA ASN A 135 5.24 7.31 1.24
C ASN A 135 6.05 8.03 0.14
N PRO A 136 6.82 9.08 0.44
CA PRO A 136 7.56 9.84 -0.57
C PRO A 136 8.70 9.05 -1.23
N PHE A 137 9.05 7.87 -0.73
CA PHE A 137 10.08 6.98 -1.28
C PHE A 137 9.51 5.73 -1.95
N LEU A 138 8.19 5.65 -2.19
CA LEU A 138 7.56 4.48 -2.80
C LEU A 138 8.26 4.06 -4.09
N MET A 139 8.56 5.02 -5.00
CA MET A 139 9.19 4.74 -6.30
C MET A 139 10.54 4.01 -6.20
N THR A 140 11.22 4.06 -5.05
CA THR A 140 12.57 3.49 -4.91
C THR A 140 12.59 1.96 -4.83
N TRP A 141 11.41 1.30 -4.76
CA TRP A 141 11.33 -0.16 -4.72
C TRP A 141 11.97 -0.82 -5.94
N SER A 142 11.73 -0.28 -7.14
CA SER A 142 12.29 -0.83 -8.38
C SER A 142 13.81 -0.68 -8.44
N LEU A 143 14.33 0.43 -7.91
CA LEU A 143 15.77 0.64 -7.76
C LEU A 143 16.38 -0.41 -6.81
N GLY A 144 15.67 -0.78 -5.72
CA GLY A 144 16.07 -1.86 -4.82
C GLY A 144 16.20 -3.20 -5.55
N VAL A 145 15.22 -3.57 -6.38
CA VAL A 145 15.27 -4.79 -7.20
C VAL A 145 16.46 -4.76 -8.18
N GLU A 146 16.68 -3.62 -8.85
CA GLU A 146 17.82 -3.47 -9.76
C GLU A 146 19.17 -3.61 -9.04
N GLU A 147 19.37 -2.95 -7.90
CA GLU A 147 20.63 -3.00 -7.15
C GLU A 147 20.92 -4.41 -6.61
N GLN A 148 19.89 -5.14 -6.17
CA GLN A 148 20.02 -6.54 -5.78
C GLN A 148 20.41 -7.41 -6.99
N PHE A 149 19.81 -7.20 -8.17
CA PHE A 149 20.22 -7.91 -9.38
C PHE A 149 21.69 -7.62 -9.72
N TYR A 150 22.15 -6.38 -9.61
CA TYR A 150 23.54 -5.99 -9.86
C TYR A 150 24.52 -6.54 -8.81
N LEU A 151 24.05 -6.89 -7.64
CA LEU A 151 24.86 -7.59 -6.63
C LEU A 151 25.05 -9.07 -7.00
N PHE A 152 23.98 -9.76 -7.36
CA PHE A 152 24.00 -11.21 -7.59
C PHE A 152 24.45 -11.61 -8.99
N PHE A 153 24.07 -10.84 -10.02
CA PHE A 153 24.33 -11.20 -11.41
C PHE A 153 25.83 -11.30 -11.78
N PRO A 154 26.72 -10.38 -11.37
CA PRO A 154 28.16 -10.52 -11.64
C PRO A 154 28.76 -11.77 -11.01
N LEU A 155 28.32 -12.14 -9.80
CA LEU A 155 28.77 -13.37 -9.12
C LEU A 155 28.34 -14.60 -9.90
N LEU A 156 27.09 -14.61 -10.40
CA LEU A 156 26.58 -15.69 -11.24
C LEU A 156 27.41 -15.86 -12.51
N ILE A 157 27.65 -14.79 -13.27
CA ILE A 157 28.40 -14.85 -14.52
C ILE A 157 29.87 -15.26 -14.26
N LEU A 158 30.49 -14.81 -13.18
CA LEU A 158 31.82 -15.22 -12.79
C LEU A 158 31.91 -16.69 -12.41
N ALA A 159 30.94 -17.23 -11.68
CA ALA A 159 30.87 -18.66 -11.34
C ALA A 159 30.80 -19.54 -12.59
N PHE A 160 30.15 -19.05 -13.64
CA PHE A 160 29.97 -19.76 -14.91
C PHE A 160 30.85 -19.24 -16.06
N ARG A 161 31.93 -18.48 -15.76
CA ARG A 161 32.81 -17.85 -16.77
C ARG A 161 33.45 -18.83 -17.75
N GLN A 162 33.57 -20.09 -17.39
CA GLN A 162 34.18 -21.14 -18.25
C GLN A 162 33.17 -21.73 -19.24
N LEU A 163 31.87 -21.45 -19.08
CA LEU A 163 30.87 -21.96 -20.00
C LEU A 163 30.94 -21.24 -21.36
N ARG A 164 30.72 -22.00 -22.43
CA ARG A 164 30.51 -21.43 -23.77
C ARG A 164 29.21 -20.60 -23.77
N GLY A 165 29.12 -19.58 -24.63
CA GLY A 165 28.01 -18.68 -24.75
C GLY A 165 26.65 -19.37 -24.86
N ALA A 166 26.55 -20.51 -25.56
CA ALA A 166 25.31 -21.31 -25.64
C ALA A 166 24.86 -21.85 -24.29
N TYR A 167 25.77 -22.34 -23.44
CA TYR A 167 25.43 -22.84 -22.12
C TYR A 167 25.02 -21.69 -21.16
N VAL A 168 25.63 -20.49 -21.29
CA VAL A 168 25.21 -19.30 -20.56
C VAL A 168 23.79 -18.91 -20.95
N LEU A 169 23.44 -18.98 -22.24
CA LEU A 169 22.06 -18.71 -22.69
C LEU A 169 21.08 -19.75 -22.16
N CYS A 170 21.43 -21.06 -22.16
CA CYS A 170 20.59 -22.10 -21.56
C CYS A 170 20.35 -21.84 -20.05
N MET A 171 21.42 -21.49 -19.32
CA MET A 171 21.33 -21.16 -17.89
C MET A 171 20.42 -19.94 -17.66
N LEU A 172 20.63 -18.86 -18.41
CA LEU A 172 19.78 -17.66 -18.31
C LEU A 172 18.32 -17.97 -18.63
N SER A 173 18.06 -18.80 -19.67
CA SER A 173 16.71 -19.24 -20.00
C SER A 173 16.05 -20.01 -18.85
N ALA A 174 16.78 -20.96 -18.25
CA ALA A 174 16.27 -21.75 -17.13
C ALA A 174 15.95 -20.86 -15.91
N LEU A 175 16.83 -19.91 -15.60
CA LEU A 175 16.61 -18.95 -14.51
C LEU A 175 15.42 -18.03 -14.78
N CYS A 176 15.26 -17.51 -16.01
CA CYS A 176 14.14 -16.68 -16.39
C CYS A 176 12.81 -17.46 -16.32
N ILE A 177 12.79 -18.70 -16.83
CA ILE A 177 11.59 -19.54 -16.75
C ILE A 177 11.24 -19.84 -15.29
N GLY A 178 12.23 -20.23 -14.47
CA GLY A 178 12.02 -20.48 -13.04
C GLY A 178 11.46 -19.25 -12.30
N SER A 179 12.04 -18.07 -12.53
CA SER A 179 11.58 -16.80 -11.96
C SER A 179 10.15 -16.44 -12.40
N LEU A 180 9.83 -16.62 -13.70
CA LEU A 180 8.48 -16.39 -14.22
C LEU A 180 7.46 -17.39 -13.63
N CYS A 181 7.83 -18.66 -13.47
CA CYS A 181 6.98 -19.65 -12.81
C CYS A 181 6.69 -19.27 -11.36
N ILE A 182 7.72 -18.83 -10.61
CA ILE A 182 7.56 -18.33 -9.23
C ILE A 182 6.66 -17.10 -9.22
N ALA A 183 6.83 -16.16 -10.17
CA ALA A 183 5.97 -14.99 -10.30
C ALA A 183 4.50 -15.40 -10.53
N GLN A 184 4.25 -16.30 -11.48
CA GLN A 184 2.90 -16.75 -11.83
C GLN A 184 2.19 -17.45 -10.65
N ILE A 185 2.91 -18.27 -9.89
CA ILE A 185 2.37 -18.89 -8.67
C ILE A 185 2.16 -17.83 -7.59
N GLY A 186 3.10 -16.89 -7.48
CA GLY A 186 3.13 -15.85 -6.45
C GLY A 186 1.97 -14.85 -6.57
N VAL A 187 1.56 -14.46 -7.77
CA VAL A 187 0.46 -13.50 -7.96
C VAL A 187 -0.87 -14.00 -7.38
N GLY A 188 -1.10 -15.32 -7.37
CA GLY A 188 -2.30 -15.91 -6.78
C GLY A 188 -2.19 -16.22 -5.27
N ARG A 189 -0.97 -16.29 -4.72
CA ARG A 189 -0.75 -16.71 -3.32
C ARG A 189 -0.17 -15.61 -2.43
N TRP A 190 0.74 -14.81 -2.98
CA TRP A 190 1.49 -13.76 -2.26
C TRP A 190 1.68 -12.54 -3.17
N PRO A 191 0.60 -11.83 -3.57
CA PRO A 191 0.66 -10.79 -4.61
C PRO A 191 1.67 -9.67 -4.27
N ALA A 192 1.73 -9.21 -3.03
CA ALA A 192 2.71 -8.21 -2.62
C ALA A 192 4.16 -8.71 -2.76
N ALA A 193 4.46 -9.96 -2.36
CA ALA A 193 5.78 -10.56 -2.53
C ALA A 193 6.12 -10.73 -4.03
N ALA A 194 5.14 -11.15 -4.83
CA ALA A 194 5.31 -11.29 -6.28
C ALA A 194 5.64 -9.96 -6.96
N PHE A 195 5.05 -8.86 -6.49
CA PHE A 195 5.28 -7.52 -7.03
C PHE A 195 6.64 -6.95 -6.65
N TYR A 196 7.04 -7.04 -5.38
CA TYR A 196 8.20 -6.33 -4.85
C TYR A 196 9.52 -7.09 -4.88
N LEU A 197 9.52 -8.44 -4.83
CA LEU A 197 10.74 -9.17 -4.57
C LEU A 197 11.50 -9.57 -5.85
N LEU A 198 12.84 -9.56 -5.77
CA LEU A 198 13.71 -9.93 -6.88
C LEU A 198 13.43 -11.32 -7.48
N PRO A 199 13.18 -12.41 -6.70
CA PRO A 199 12.99 -13.74 -7.29
C PRO A 199 11.86 -13.84 -8.31
N THR A 200 10.83 -13.01 -8.20
CA THR A 200 9.66 -12.97 -9.08
C THR A 200 9.80 -11.97 -10.22
N ARG A 201 10.78 -11.06 -10.14
CA ARG A 201 11.05 -9.99 -11.11
C ARG A 201 12.36 -10.20 -11.88
N ALA A 202 13.23 -11.11 -11.39
CA ALA A 202 14.56 -11.32 -11.96
C ALA A 202 14.54 -11.75 -13.44
N TRP A 203 13.46 -12.41 -13.90
CA TRP A 203 13.31 -12.83 -15.29
C TRP A 203 13.23 -11.65 -16.27
N GLU A 204 12.69 -10.50 -15.87
CA GLU A 204 12.60 -9.30 -16.71
C GLU A 204 13.98 -8.72 -17.02
N LEU A 205 14.82 -8.55 -15.98
CA LEU A 205 16.23 -8.17 -16.14
C LEU A 205 17.01 -9.29 -16.86
N GLY A 206 16.73 -10.55 -16.51
CA GLY A 206 17.34 -11.74 -17.12
C GLY A 206 17.09 -11.82 -18.62
N MET A 207 15.86 -11.54 -19.08
CA MET A 207 15.52 -11.53 -20.52
C MET A 207 16.25 -10.43 -21.28
N GLY A 208 16.39 -9.24 -20.68
CA GLY A 208 17.23 -8.18 -21.23
C GLY A 208 18.69 -8.63 -21.37
N THR A 209 19.23 -9.27 -20.32
CA THR A 209 20.58 -9.82 -20.32
C THR A 209 20.73 -10.96 -21.34
N PHE A 210 19.76 -11.86 -21.43
CA PHE A 210 19.73 -12.93 -22.42
C PHE A 210 19.87 -12.37 -23.84
N LEU A 211 19.13 -11.34 -24.19
CA LEU A 211 19.23 -10.69 -25.50
C LEU A 211 20.61 -10.08 -25.72
N ALA A 212 21.22 -9.44 -24.72
CA ALA A 212 22.57 -8.88 -24.82
C ALA A 212 23.62 -9.96 -25.06
N VAL A 213 23.56 -11.08 -24.33
CA VAL A 213 24.45 -12.24 -24.49
C VAL A 213 24.24 -12.89 -25.88
N ALA A 214 22.99 -13.05 -26.32
CA ALA A 214 22.69 -13.59 -27.64
C ALA A 214 23.27 -12.72 -28.77
N LYS A 215 23.07 -11.40 -28.69
CA LYS A 215 23.68 -10.45 -29.67
C LYS A 215 25.21 -10.42 -29.63
N SER A 216 25.82 -10.73 -28.50
CA SER A 216 27.30 -10.83 -28.39
C SER A 216 27.88 -12.08 -29.02
N ASN A 217 27.14 -13.19 -29.01
CA ASN A 217 27.61 -14.49 -29.51
C ASN A 217 27.12 -14.82 -30.92
N TYR A 218 26.01 -14.22 -31.36
CA TYR A 218 25.36 -14.52 -32.63
C TYR A 218 25.02 -13.24 -33.39
N THR A 219 25.16 -13.27 -34.72
CA THR A 219 24.72 -12.20 -35.61
C THR A 219 23.22 -12.29 -35.83
N LEU A 220 22.43 -11.53 -35.04
CA LEU A 220 21.00 -11.46 -35.19
C LEU A 220 20.63 -10.34 -36.17
N SER A 221 20.52 -10.65 -37.45
CA SER A 221 20.15 -9.72 -38.52
C SER A 221 18.90 -10.21 -39.23
N PHE A 222 17.96 -9.30 -39.49
CA PHE A 222 16.71 -9.61 -40.17
C PHE A 222 16.60 -8.79 -41.48
N PRO A 223 15.93 -9.31 -42.50
CA PRO A 223 15.56 -8.52 -43.68
C PRO A 223 14.77 -7.25 -43.24
N ARG A 224 14.97 -6.16 -43.96
CA ARG A 224 14.32 -4.86 -43.61
C ARG A 224 12.84 -4.95 -43.28
N PRO A 225 11.95 -5.61 -44.08
CA PRO A 225 10.53 -5.67 -43.78
C PRO A 225 10.24 -6.40 -42.47
N VAL A 226 10.93 -7.51 -42.18
CA VAL A 226 10.81 -8.26 -40.92
C VAL A 226 11.28 -7.41 -39.75
N ASN A 227 12.38 -6.68 -39.90
CA ASN A 227 12.88 -5.80 -38.84
C ASN A 227 11.90 -4.66 -38.53
N HIS A 228 11.25 -4.10 -39.56
CA HIS A 228 10.17 -3.10 -39.36
C HIS A 228 8.96 -3.71 -38.68
N PHE A 229 8.53 -4.90 -39.09
CA PHE A 229 7.42 -5.61 -38.45
C PHE A 229 7.70 -5.87 -36.96
N ILE A 230 8.89 -6.39 -36.60
CA ILE A 230 9.31 -6.60 -35.22
C ILE A 230 9.25 -5.28 -34.44
N GLY A 231 9.73 -4.17 -35.00
CA GLY A 231 9.68 -2.86 -34.36
C GLY A 231 8.26 -2.36 -34.09
N TRP A 232 7.36 -2.47 -35.05
CA TRP A 232 5.96 -2.10 -34.88
C TRP A 232 5.23 -3.01 -33.88
N THR A 233 5.48 -4.33 -33.93
CA THR A 233 4.94 -5.28 -32.94
C THR A 233 5.41 -4.92 -31.54
N GLY A 234 6.68 -4.58 -31.37
CA GLY A 234 7.22 -4.16 -30.07
C GLY A 234 6.54 -2.90 -29.53
N LEU A 235 6.36 -1.87 -30.36
CA LEU A 235 5.68 -0.64 -29.96
C LEU A 235 4.21 -0.90 -29.64
N PHE A 236 3.53 -1.73 -30.45
CA PHE A 236 2.13 -2.13 -30.22
C PHE A 236 1.95 -2.88 -28.90
N LEU A 237 2.82 -3.85 -28.56
CA LEU A 237 2.74 -4.61 -27.31
C LEU A 237 2.94 -3.70 -26.09
N ILE A 238 3.88 -2.76 -26.14
CA ILE A 238 4.08 -1.77 -25.08
C ILE A 238 2.83 -0.87 -24.96
N GLY A 239 2.36 -0.33 -26.08
CA GLY A 239 1.14 0.50 -26.07
C GLY A 239 -0.04 -0.28 -25.49
N LEU A 240 -0.28 -1.50 -25.97
CA LEU A 240 -1.34 -2.36 -25.46
C LEU A 240 -1.24 -2.57 -23.95
N SER A 241 -0.03 -2.86 -23.43
CA SER A 241 0.18 -3.10 -22.00
C SER A 241 -0.10 -1.87 -21.13
N ILE A 242 0.11 -0.64 -21.64
CA ILE A 242 -0.16 0.60 -20.93
C ILE A 242 -1.67 0.87 -20.75
N PHE A 243 -2.52 0.33 -21.63
CA PHE A 243 -3.95 0.65 -21.65
C PHE A 243 -4.87 -0.51 -21.24
N ILE A 244 -4.39 -1.78 -21.25
CA ILE A 244 -5.26 -2.95 -21.05
C ILE A 244 -5.26 -3.45 -19.59
N PHE A 245 -4.22 -3.21 -18.84
CA PHE A 245 -4.15 -3.66 -17.45
C PHE A 245 -4.69 -2.61 -16.49
N ASP A 246 -5.01 -3.05 -15.29
CA ASP A 246 -5.47 -2.24 -14.17
C ASP A 246 -4.85 -2.75 -12.85
N GLU A 247 -5.24 -2.16 -11.74
CA GLU A 247 -4.78 -2.56 -10.40
C GLU A 247 -5.28 -3.95 -9.96
N HIS A 248 -6.33 -4.47 -10.61
CA HIS A 248 -6.89 -5.81 -10.35
C HIS A 248 -6.23 -6.91 -11.17
N THR A 249 -5.45 -6.53 -12.18
CA THR A 249 -4.74 -7.49 -13.03
C THR A 249 -3.68 -8.24 -12.21
N PRO A 250 -3.69 -9.60 -12.20
CA PRO A 250 -2.66 -10.39 -11.52
C PRO A 250 -1.28 -10.12 -12.13
N PHE A 251 -0.49 -9.26 -11.46
CA PHE A 251 0.79 -8.77 -11.97
C PHE A 251 1.93 -9.00 -10.95
N PRO A 252 3.18 -9.36 -11.39
CA PRO A 252 3.67 -9.38 -12.77
C PRO A 252 3.29 -10.61 -13.60
N GLY A 253 3.28 -11.83 -13.05
CA GLY A 253 2.89 -13.06 -13.73
C GLY A 253 3.09 -13.08 -15.25
N VAL A 254 2.24 -13.80 -15.96
CA VAL A 254 2.24 -13.85 -17.44
C VAL A 254 1.82 -12.52 -18.10
N ALA A 255 1.13 -11.64 -17.38
CA ALA A 255 0.76 -10.33 -17.90
C ALA A 255 1.98 -9.48 -18.27
N ALA A 256 3.06 -9.58 -17.51
CA ALA A 256 4.30 -8.85 -17.78
C ALA A 256 5.04 -9.32 -19.05
N LEU A 257 4.65 -10.45 -19.65
CA LEU A 257 5.19 -10.87 -20.96
C LEU A 257 4.91 -9.85 -22.07
N LEU A 258 3.82 -9.08 -21.98
CA LEU A 258 3.50 -8.05 -22.97
C LEU A 258 4.53 -6.90 -22.97
N PRO A 259 4.76 -6.16 -21.86
CA PRO A 259 5.75 -5.09 -21.83
C PRO A 259 7.17 -5.61 -22.01
N VAL A 260 7.52 -6.76 -21.46
CA VAL A 260 8.85 -7.38 -21.61
C VAL A 260 9.09 -7.80 -23.06
N GLY A 261 8.16 -8.53 -23.67
CA GLY A 261 8.25 -8.96 -25.07
C GLY A 261 8.31 -7.78 -26.03
N GLY A 262 7.49 -6.75 -25.80
CA GLY A 262 7.50 -5.51 -26.58
C GLY A 262 8.86 -4.79 -26.50
N THR A 263 9.43 -4.71 -25.29
CA THR A 263 10.76 -4.10 -25.08
C THR A 263 11.87 -4.90 -25.76
N LEU A 264 11.84 -6.23 -25.65
CA LEU A 264 12.80 -7.11 -26.32
C LEU A 264 12.72 -6.98 -27.84
N ALA A 265 11.50 -6.90 -28.41
CA ALA A 265 11.29 -6.71 -29.83
C ALA A 265 11.91 -5.38 -30.33
N LEU A 266 11.73 -4.28 -29.57
CA LEU A 266 12.34 -2.99 -29.90
C LEU A 266 13.87 -3.01 -29.76
N LEU A 267 14.41 -3.67 -28.74
CA LEU A 267 15.87 -3.83 -28.58
C LEU A 267 16.48 -4.74 -29.65
N LEU A 268 15.71 -5.70 -30.15
CA LEU A 268 16.10 -6.64 -31.19
C LEU A 268 16.09 -5.98 -32.57
N SER A 269 15.06 -5.18 -32.89
CA SER A 269 14.82 -4.57 -34.20
C SER A 269 15.64 -3.31 -34.45
N ASP A 270 16.93 -3.34 -34.09
CA ASP A 270 17.85 -2.23 -34.28
C ASP A 270 17.80 -1.69 -35.72
N GLY A 271 17.70 -0.36 -35.87
CA GLY A 271 17.58 0.28 -37.17
C GLY A 271 16.19 0.15 -37.84
N SER A 272 15.15 -0.34 -37.17
CA SER A 272 13.78 -0.33 -37.67
C SER A 272 13.26 1.11 -37.85
N PHE A 273 12.14 1.30 -38.56
CA PHE A 273 11.50 2.60 -38.71
C PHE A 273 11.13 3.17 -37.34
N VAL A 274 10.53 2.36 -36.46
CA VAL A 274 10.14 2.77 -35.10
C VAL A 274 11.35 3.30 -34.33
N ASN A 275 12.45 2.55 -34.34
CA ASN A 275 13.67 2.92 -33.61
C ASN A 275 14.28 4.23 -34.15
N ARG A 276 14.31 4.40 -35.47
CA ARG A 276 14.95 5.58 -36.11
C ARG A 276 14.05 6.80 -36.12
N ALA A 277 12.79 6.64 -36.54
CA ALA A 277 11.88 7.75 -36.83
C ALA A 277 10.98 8.15 -35.66
N ILE A 278 10.80 7.28 -34.66
CA ILE A 278 9.98 7.57 -33.47
C ILE A 278 10.89 7.69 -32.24
N LEU A 279 11.52 6.60 -31.82
CA LEU A 279 12.29 6.56 -30.57
C LEU A 279 13.56 7.43 -30.60
N SER A 280 14.15 7.66 -31.77
CA SER A 280 15.36 8.49 -31.90
C SER A 280 15.07 9.96 -32.20
N THR A 281 13.84 10.43 -32.03
CA THR A 281 13.52 11.86 -32.16
C THR A 281 14.00 12.65 -30.95
N GLN A 282 14.28 13.93 -31.13
CA GLN A 282 14.89 14.77 -30.09
C GLN A 282 14.07 14.85 -28.78
N PRO A 283 12.74 14.98 -28.82
CA PRO A 283 11.96 14.98 -27.57
C PRO A 283 12.11 13.69 -26.76
N PHE A 284 12.04 12.52 -27.43
CA PHE A 284 12.19 11.24 -26.76
C PHE A 284 13.62 11.05 -26.20
N ILE A 285 14.64 11.42 -26.97
CA ILE A 285 16.03 11.37 -26.49
C ILE A 285 16.22 12.27 -25.27
N TRP A 286 15.65 13.48 -25.29
CA TRP A 286 15.79 14.43 -24.20
C TRP A 286 15.14 13.91 -22.91
N ILE A 287 13.89 13.44 -22.98
CA ILE A 287 13.17 12.84 -21.85
C ILE A 287 13.93 11.60 -21.36
N GLY A 288 14.39 10.73 -22.25
CA GLY A 288 15.13 9.52 -21.89
C GLY A 288 16.44 9.80 -21.17
N ARG A 289 17.14 10.90 -21.52
CA ARG A 289 18.38 11.31 -20.84
C ARG A 289 18.13 11.77 -19.40
N ILE A 290 17.03 12.45 -19.13
CA ILE A 290 16.65 12.92 -17.79
C ILE A 290 15.83 11.89 -17.02
N SER A 291 15.48 10.75 -17.63
CA SER A 291 14.48 9.80 -17.10
C SER A 291 14.79 9.30 -15.70
N TYR A 292 16.05 9.09 -15.33
CA TYR A 292 16.44 8.68 -13.98
C TYR A 292 16.17 9.80 -12.97
N SER A 293 16.63 11.00 -13.24
CA SER A 293 16.35 12.14 -12.37
C SER A 293 14.85 12.43 -12.31
N TRP A 294 14.10 12.34 -13.43
CA TRP A 294 12.66 12.56 -13.41
C TRP A 294 11.92 11.47 -12.62
N TYR A 295 12.34 10.21 -12.74
CA TYR A 295 11.84 9.11 -11.94
C TYR A 295 12.03 9.33 -10.43
N LEU A 296 13.13 9.94 -10.01
CA LEU A 296 13.38 10.25 -8.60
C LEU A 296 12.53 11.44 -8.08
N TRP A 297 12.25 12.45 -8.93
CA TRP A 297 11.61 13.68 -8.48
C TRP A 297 10.10 13.73 -8.64
N HIS A 298 9.51 12.96 -9.57
CA HIS A 298 8.06 13.06 -9.82
C HIS A 298 7.23 12.61 -8.62
N TRP A 299 7.60 11.48 -8.03
CA TRP A 299 6.81 10.88 -6.96
C TRP A 299 6.82 11.68 -5.66
N PRO A 300 7.96 12.14 -5.11
CA PRO A 300 7.95 12.91 -3.87
C PRO A 300 7.07 14.17 -3.94
N LEU A 301 7.02 14.86 -5.08
CA LEU A 301 6.14 16.00 -5.26
C LEU A 301 4.67 15.59 -5.17
N MET A 302 4.29 14.52 -5.86
CA MET A 302 2.93 13.97 -5.80
C MET A 302 2.59 13.47 -4.40
N ALA A 303 3.51 12.76 -3.74
CA ALA A 303 3.32 12.23 -2.39
C ALA A 303 3.07 13.36 -1.36
N PHE A 304 3.79 14.48 -1.43
CA PHE A 304 3.52 15.61 -0.54
C PHE A 304 2.18 16.29 -0.84
N ILE A 305 1.71 16.27 -2.09
CA ILE A 305 0.34 16.71 -2.39
C ILE A 305 -0.66 15.77 -1.72
N TRP A 306 -0.47 14.44 -1.82
CA TRP A 306 -1.31 13.47 -1.14
C TRP A 306 -1.27 13.62 0.40
N VAL A 307 -0.11 13.89 0.97
CA VAL A 307 0.05 14.14 2.42
C VAL A 307 -0.71 15.38 2.87
N CYS A 308 -0.67 16.46 2.08
CA CYS A 308 -1.30 17.73 2.44
C CYS A 308 -2.77 17.84 1.99
N ALA A 309 -3.19 17.07 1.00
CA ALA A 309 -4.55 17.16 0.48
C ALA A 309 -5.56 16.50 1.44
N PRO A 310 -6.64 17.19 1.79
CA PRO A 310 -7.70 16.65 2.64
C PRO A 310 -8.46 15.50 1.98
N GLN A 311 -8.70 15.64 0.68
CA GLN A 311 -9.37 14.65 -0.16
C GLN A 311 -8.40 14.12 -1.22
N PRO A 312 -8.69 12.97 -1.88
CA PRO A 312 -7.88 12.49 -2.99
C PRO A 312 -7.66 13.59 -4.03
N PRO A 313 -6.39 13.93 -4.37
CA PRO A 313 -6.09 15.03 -5.28
C PRO A 313 -6.66 14.79 -6.68
N ALA A 314 -7.17 15.83 -7.31
CA ALA A 314 -7.64 15.75 -8.69
C ALA A 314 -6.50 15.34 -9.64
N PRO A 315 -6.75 14.48 -10.66
CA PRO A 315 -5.73 14.05 -11.61
C PRO A 315 -4.99 15.21 -12.29
N LEU A 316 -5.68 16.29 -12.59
CA LEU A 316 -5.08 17.48 -13.20
C LEU A 316 -4.01 18.12 -12.31
N LEU A 317 -4.21 18.15 -10.99
CA LEU A 317 -3.23 18.65 -10.03
C LEU A 317 -1.99 17.75 -10.00
N LEU A 318 -2.18 16.43 -10.00
CA LEU A 318 -1.08 15.45 -10.03
C LEU A 318 -0.31 15.50 -11.35
N ILE A 319 -0.98 15.70 -12.49
CA ILE A 319 -0.34 15.94 -13.79
C ILE A 319 0.51 17.23 -13.71
N GLY A 320 -0.04 18.29 -13.14
CA GLY A 320 0.68 19.55 -12.90
C GLY A 320 1.95 19.32 -12.07
N ALA A 321 1.86 18.52 -10.99
CA ALA A 321 3.00 18.15 -10.17
C ALA A 321 4.03 17.32 -10.97
N GLY A 322 3.58 16.39 -11.81
CA GLY A 322 4.42 15.63 -12.72
C GLY A 322 5.20 16.52 -13.71
N ILE A 323 4.54 17.55 -14.25
CA ILE A 323 5.19 18.54 -15.12
C ILE A 323 6.16 19.43 -14.33
N VAL A 324 5.76 19.93 -13.16
CA VAL A 324 6.61 20.77 -12.29
C VAL A 324 7.85 19.99 -11.85
N SER A 325 7.73 18.68 -11.63
CA SER A 325 8.87 17.81 -11.26
C SER A 325 9.97 17.74 -12.33
N LEU A 326 9.68 18.12 -13.58
CA LEU A 326 10.71 18.24 -14.62
C LEU A 326 11.77 19.29 -14.26
N LEU A 327 11.39 20.37 -13.56
CA LEU A 327 12.35 21.40 -13.16
C LEU A 327 13.44 20.84 -12.25
N PRO A 328 13.17 20.30 -11.06
CA PRO A 328 14.20 19.69 -10.23
C PRO A 328 14.87 18.49 -10.91
N ALA A 329 14.18 17.75 -11.76
CA ALA A 329 14.77 16.64 -12.53
C ALA A 329 15.85 17.13 -13.50
N VAL A 330 15.59 18.18 -14.26
CA VAL A 330 16.57 18.79 -15.19
C VAL A 330 17.73 19.40 -14.42
N LEU A 331 17.48 20.09 -13.31
CA LEU A 331 18.53 20.64 -12.45
C LEU A 331 19.41 19.52 -11.86
N SER A 332 18.79 18.47 -11.35
CA SER A 332 19.48 17.29 -10.83
C SER A 332 20.32 16.60 -11.91
N TRP A 333 19.72 16.37 -13.10
CA TRP A 333 20.44 15.80 -14.21
C TRP A 333 21.65 16.65 -14.65
N ARG A 334 21.47 17.97 -14.81
CA ARG A 334 22.49 18.88 -15.32
C ARG A 334 23.62 19.11 -14.35
N TYR A 335 23.30 19.36 -13.06
CA TYR A 335 24.26 19.84 -12.08
C TYR A 335 24.73 18.77 -11.09
N ILE A 336 24.01 17.65 -10.99
CA ILE A 336 24.38 16.54 -10.10
C ILE A 336 24.76 15.30 -10.91
N GLU A 337 23.82 14.71 -11.68
CA GLU A 337 24.07 13.43 -12.36
C GLU A 337 25.22 13.54 -13.36
N GLN A 338 25.21 14.54 -14.27
CA GLN A 338 26.21 14.64 -15.33
C GLN A 338 27.63 14.93 -14.82
N PRO A 339 27.86 15.90 -13.91
CA PRO A 339 29.20 16.15 -13.39
C PRO A 339 29.78 14.96 -12.62
N PHE A 340 29.01 14.33 -11.74
CA PHE A 340 29.48 13.20 -10.96
C PHE A 340 29.72 11.95 -11.80
N ARG A 341 28.91 11.74 -12.85
CA ARG A 341 29.08 10.64 -13.81
C ARG A 341 30.37 10.79 -14.62
N ARG A 342 30.79 12.01 -14.93
CA ARG A 342 32.03 12.32 -15.69
C ARG A 342 33.26 12.46 -14.78
N ALA A 343 33.07 12.54 -13.48
CA ALA A 343 34.18 12.70 -12.53
C ALA A 343 35.15 11.53 -12.63
N GLY A 344 36.42 11.83 -12.86
CA GLY A 344 37.52 10.88 -12.86
C GLY A 344 37.95 10.51 -11.44
N GLY A 345 38.96 9.68 -11.33
CA GLY A 345 39.61 9.29 -10.07
C GLY A 345 39.68 7.77 -9.89
N PRO A 346 40.59 7.30 -9.04
CA PRO A 346 40.79 5.88 -8.78
C PRO A 346 39.56 5.26 -8.16
N ASP A 347 39.17 4.07 -8.60
CA ASP A 347 37.89 3.41 -8.21
C ASP A 347 37.79 3.21 -6.68
N GLY A 348 38.90 2.88 -5.99
CA GLY A 348 38.91 2.75 -4.53
C GLY A 348 38.59 4.06 -3.80
N GLY A 349 39.14 5.18 -4.27
CA GLY A 349 38.86 6.51 -3.73
C GLY A 349 37.37 6.92 -3.93
N VAL A 350 36.79 6.50 -5.05
CA VAL A 350 35.36 6.74 -5.33
C VAL A 350 34.49 5.95 -4.39
N VAL A 351 34.72 4.64 -4.25
CA VAL A 351 33.95 3.78 -3.35
C VAL A 351 34.05 4.28 -1.90
N LEU A 352 35.23 4.70 -1.47
CA LEU A 352 35.43 5.23 -0.12
C LEU A 352 34.64 6.55 0.11
N ARG A 353 34.69 7.50 -0.84
CA ARG A 353 33.95 8.78 -0.75
C ARG A 353 32.45 8.58 -0.72
N TYR A 354 31.92 7.78 -1.63
CA TYR A 354 30.47 7.51 -1.68
C TYR A 354 30.02 6.63 -0.52
N GLY A 355 30.83 5.66 -0.08
CA GLY A 355 30.59 4.86 1.11
C GLY A 355 30.54 5.71 2.38
N GLY A 356 31.49 6.66 2.55
CA GLY A 356 31.50 7.60 3.64
C GLY A 356 30.30 8.54 3.63
N ALA A 357 29.94 9.09 2.46
CA ALA A 357 28.76 9.95 2.32
C ALA A 357 27.46 9.16 2.61
N LEU A 358 27.38 7.91 2.14
CA LEU A 358 26.26 7.02 2.42
C LEU A 358 26.14 6.71 3.91
N ALA A 359 27.24 6.35 4.58
CA ALA A 359 27.27 6.08 6.02
C ALA A 359 26.83 7.31 6.84
N LEU A 360 27.30 8.50 6.46
CA LEU A 360 26.89 9.75 7.11
C LEU A 360 25.40 10.02 6.90
N GLY A 361 24.89 9.87 5.66
CA GLY A 361 23.47 10.08 5.35
C GLY A 361 22.58 9.09 6.11
N VAL A 362 22.93 7.81 6.11
CA VAL A 362 22.22 6.77 6.88
C VAL A 362 22.27 7.05 8.37
N GLY A 363 23.43 7.48 8.91
CA GLY A 363 23.55 7.86 10.32
C GLY A 363 22.66 9.03 10.72
N MET A 364 22.57 10.09 9.89
CA MET A 364 21.67 11.21 10.14
C MET A 364 20.19 10.79 10.08
N LEU A 365 19.82 9.96 9.09
CA LEU A 365 18.46 9.44 8.99
C LEU A 365 18.10 8.50 10.14
N ALA A 366 19.04 7.66 10.57
CA ALA A 366 18.89 6.81 11.74
C ALA A 366 18.69 7.62 13.03
N ALA A 367 19.37 8.75 13.16
CA ALA A 367 19.14 9.67 14.29
C ALA A 367 17.73 10.25 14.27
N VAL A 368 17.18 10.62 13.10
CA VAL A 368 15.79 11.06 12.97
C VAL A 368 14.83 9.93 13.33
N TYR A 369 15.10 8.70 12.88
CA TYR A 369 14.27 7.52 13.17
C TYR A 369 14.24 7.20 14.68
N VAL A 370 15.41 7.15 15.34
CA VAL A 370 15.54 6.80 16.76
C VAL A 370 15.00 7.91 17.68
N SER A 371 15.02 9.16 17.22
CA SER A 371 14.40 10.29 17.93
C SER A 371 12.91 10.45 17.65
N ASP A 372 12.23 9.39 17.18
CA ASP A 372 10.79 9.35 16.88
C ASP A 372 10.33 10.50 15.96
N GLY A 373 11.13 10.82 14.92
CA GLY A 373 10.79 11.84 13.94
C GLY A 373 10.86 13.27 14.44
N LEU A 374 11.69 13.53 15.44
CA LEU A 374 11.92 14.86 16.02
C LEU A 374 10.64 15.52 16.60
N PRO A 375 9.97 14.91 17.59
CA PRO A 375 8.70 15.37 18.13
C PRO A 375 8.76 16.78 18.75
N ARG A 376 9.94 17.21 19.22
CA ARG A 376 10.15 18.54 19.83
C ARG A 376 9.88 19.72 18.88
N ARG A 377 9.64 19.46 17.58
CA ARG A 377 9.25 20.48 16.60
C ARG A 377 7.82 20.98 16.76
N PHE A 378 6.99 20.23 17.47
CA PHE A 378 5.56 20.46 17.58
C PHE A 378 5.11 20.53 19.03
N ASP A 379 3.93 21.10 19.25
CA ASP A 379 3.29 21.17 20.54
C ASP A 379 2.85 19.79 21.05
N ARG A 380 2.64 19.69 22.35
CA ARG A 380 2.18 18.48 23.03
C ARG A 380 0.85 17.95 22.47
N SER A 381 -0.01 18.84 21.98
CA SER A 381 -1.30 18.47 21.41
C SER A 381 -1.18 17.53 20.22
N LEU A 382 -0.25 17.79 19.28
CA LEU A 382 0.02 16.89 18.16
C LEU A 382 0.50 15.52 18.64
N MET A 383 1.37 15.49 19.66
CA MET A 383 1.88 14.23 20.21
C MET A 383 0.78 13.38 20.82
N LEU A 384 -0.14 14.00 21.55
CA LEU A 384 -1.31 13.29 22.10
C LEU A 384 -2.21 12.75 20.98
N THR A 385 -2.47 13.56 19.97
CA THR A 385 -3.25 13.12 18.80
C THR A 385 -2.59 11.91 18.12
N GLU A 386 -1.28 11.95 17.83
CA GLU A 386 -0.57 10.82 17.22
C GLU A 386 -0.56 9.58 18.12
N GLN A 387 -0.46 9.75 19.44
CA GLN A 387 -0.54 8.64 20.39
C GLN A 387 -1.90 7.95 20.31
N VAL A 388 -3.01 8.69 20.33
CA VAL A 388 -4.36 8.15 20.18
C VAL A 388 -4.51 7.39 18.87
N LEU A 389 -3.99 7.96 17.77
CA LEU A 389 -4.01 7.30 16.46
C LEU A 389 -3.16 6.02 16.42
N ALA A 390 -2.05 5.98 17.15
CA ALA A 390 -1.19 4.80 17.24
C ALA A 390 -1.82 3.66 18.06
N GLU A 391 -2.49 4.00 19.17
CA GLU A 391 -3.17 3.03 20.04
C GLU A 391 -4.33 2.31 19.35
N GLY A 392 -4.99 2.96 18.39
CA GLY A 392 -6.04 2.35 17.57
C GLY A 392 -5.57 1.43 16.46
N ARG A 393 -4.24 1.33 16.23
CA ARG A 393 -3.65 0.49 15.19
C ARG A 393 -3.11 -0.81 15.79
N GLY A 394 -3.81 -1.89 15.57
CA GLY A 394 -3.32 -3.24 15.89
C GLY A 394 -4.05 -3.88 17.05
N GLU A 395 -5.03 -4.69 16.72
CA GLU A 395 -5.78 -5.47 17.67
C GLU A 395 -5.38 -6.93 17.61
N ALA A 396 -4.88 -7.45 18.73
CA ALA A 396 -4.42 -8.82 18.85
C ALA A 396 -5.52 -9.86 18.59
N CYS A 397 -6.79 -9.46 18.71
CA CYS A 397 -7.94 -10.35 18.55
C CYS A 397 -8.57 -10.31 17.15
N LEU A 398 -8.18 -9.39 16.30
CA LEU A 398 -8.64 -9.31 14.92
C LEU A 398 -7.90 -10.35 14.05
N ALA A 399 -8.63 -11.34 13.55
CA ALA A 399 -8.09 -12.31 12.61
C ALA A 399 -7.86 -11.68 11.24
N ASN A 400 -6.64 -11.75 10.74
CA ASN A 400 -6.24 -11.21 9.44
C ASN A 400 -6.70 -12.10 8.25
N TYR A 401 -6.47 -11.61 7.02
CA TYR A 401 -6.63 -12.42 5.82
C TYR A 401 -5.81 -13.71 5.91
N GLY A 402 -6.34 -14.81 5.39
CA GLY A 402 -5.72 -16.13 5.47
C GLY A 402 -6.06 -16.93 6.74
N VAL A 403 -6.53 -16.28 7.80
CA VAL A 403 -6.90 -16.94 9.07
C VAL A 403 -8.38 -17.28 9.08
N SER A 404 -8.72 -18.53 9.44
CA SER A 404 -10.12 -19.01 9.55
C SER A 404 -10.45 -19.51 10.96
N GLU A 405 -9.53 -19.34 11.92
CA GLU A 405 -9.75 -19.74 13.32
C GLU A 405 -9.95 -18.49 14.19
N PRO A 406 -10.99 -18.44 15.03
CA PRO A 406 -11.09 -17.43 16.07
C PRO A 406 -9.95 -17.51 17.07
N ASN A 407 -9.46 -16.36 17.53
CA ASN A 407 -8.43 -16.30 18.54
C ASN A 407 -9.04 -16.56 19.93
N MET A 408 -8.67 -17.68 20.54
CA MET A 408 -9.15 -18.12 21.86
C MET A 408 -8.17 -17.77 23.01
N SER A 409 -7.22 -16.87 22.77
CA SER A 409 -6.27 -16.45 23.81
C SER A 409 -6.98 -15.73 24.96
N PRO A 410 -6.40 -15.70 26.17
CA PRO A 410 -6.98 -15.00 27.33
C PRO A 410 -7.20 -13.50 27.12
N HIS A 411 -6.50 -12.89 26.17
CA HIS A 411 -6.70 -11.49 25.78
C HIS A 411 -8.00 -11.27 25.00
N CYS A 412 -8.49 -12.32 24.30
CA CYS A 412 -9.68 -12.25 23.46
C CYS A 412 -10.90 -12.91 24.10
N VAL A 413 -10.68 -13.73 25.13
CA VAL A 413 -11.70 -14.46 25.89
C VAL A 413 -11.46 -14.20 27.37
N HIS A 414 -12.15 -13.23 27.96
CA HIS A 414 -12.11 -12.98 29.40
C HIS A 414 -12.97 -14.04 30.11
N ASP A 415 -12.44 -14.68 31.14
CA ASP A 415 -13.08 -15.78 31.85
C ASP A 415 -12.90 -15.64 33.36
N ALA A 416 -13.76 -14.85 33.98
CA ALA A 416 -13.90 -14.73 35.43
C ALA A 416 -15.09 -15.55 35.99
N GLY A 417 -15.72 -16.37 35.15
CA GLY A 417 -16.86 -17.20 35.53
C GLY A 417 -18.19 -16.50 35.53
N ARG A 418 -18.28 -15.26 35.03
CA ARG A 418 -19.46 -14.42 34.96
C ARG A 418 -20.32 -14.70 33.71
N PRO A 419 -21.60 -14.24 33.65
CA PRO A 419 -22.30 -14.15 32.38
C PRO A 419 -21.46 -13.39 31.36
N ARG A 420 -21.59 -13.74 30.07
CA ARG A 420 -20.63 -13.29 29.03
C ARG A 420 -21.34 -12.58 27.88
N ILE A 421 -20.72 -11.51 27.42
CA ILE A 421 -21.11 -10.80 26.19
C ILE A 421 -20.15 -11.20 25.08
N ALA A 422 -20.66 -11.58 23.91
CA ALA A 422 -19.87 -11.89 22.73
C ALA A 422 -19.98 -10.77 21.69
N LEU A 423 -18.85 -10.27 21.21
CA LEU A 423 -18.77 -9.35 20.06
C LEU A 423 -18.32 -10.14 18.83
N LEU A 424 -19.16 -10.12 17.79
CA LEU A 424 -18.84 -10.71 16.48
C LEU A 424 -18.82 -9.62 15.42
N GLY A 425 -17.85 -9.69 14.52
CA GLY A 425 -17.80 -8.74 13.40
C GLY A 425 -16.48 -8.67 12.65
N ASP A 426 -16.33 -7.59 11.95
CA ASP A 426 -15.12 -7.26 11.20
C ASP A 426 -14.19 -6.29 11.95
N SER A 427 -13.36 -5.54 11.22
CA SER A 427 -12.46 -4.54 11.80
C SER A 427 -13.22 -3.38 12.48
N HIS A 428 -14.44 -3.04 12.05
CA HIS A 428 -15.27 -2.03 12.72
C HIS A 428 -15.74 -2.50 14.10
N ALA A 429 -16.11 -3.78 14.20
CA ALA A 429 -16.40 -4.38 15.51
C ALA A 429 -15.16 -4.40 16.41
N SER A 430 -14.01 -4.72 15.84
CA SER A 430 -12.73 -4.74 16.54
C SER A 430 -12.39 -3.36 17.12
N ALA A 431 -12.66 -2.27 16.38
CA ALA A 431 -12.47 -0.90 16.87
C ALA A 431 -13.32 -0.55 18.11
N LEU A 432 -14.44 -1.23 18.30
CA LEU A 432 -15.34 -1.04 19.45
C LEU A 432 -14.98 -1.98 20.64
N ALA A 433 -14.17 -3.01 20.39
CA ALA A 433 -14.01 -4.13 21.32
C ALA A 433 -13.46 -3.72 22.68
N ALA A 434 -12.43 -2.87 22.73
CA ALA A 434 -11.82 -2.42 23.99
C ALA A 434 -12.80 -1.64 24.86
N SER A 435 -13.61 -0.75 24.26
CA SER A 435 -14.62 0.05 24.96
C SER A 435 -15.77 -0.83 25.43
N LEU A 436 -16.27 -1.75 24.58
CA LEU A 436 -17.32 -2.70 24.96
C LEU A 436 -16.86 -3.65 26.06
N SER A 437 -15.63 -4.15 26.00
CA SER A 437 -15.04 -5.00 27.03
C SER A 437 -14.96 -4.29 28.38
N HIS A 438 -14.56 -3.01 28.38
CA HIS A 438 -14.52 -2.20 29.59
C HIS A 438 -15.92 -1.97 30.20
N MET A 439 -16.88 -1.64 29.34
CA MET A 439 -18.31 -1.48 29.80
C MET A 439 -18.87 -2.79 30.31
N ALA A 440 -18.61 -3.92 29.67
CA ALA A 440 -19.00 -5.25 30.09
C ALA A 440 -18.46 -5.58 31.49
N ASP A 441 -17.14 -5.34 31.70
CA ASP A 441 -16.50 -5.58 32.99
C ASP A 441 -17.10 -4.73 34.12
N GLN A 442 -17.35 -3.44 33.85
CA GLN A 442 -18.04 -2.54 34.81
C GLN A 442 -19.44 -3.03 35.15
N ALA A 443 -20.16 -3.62 34.21
CA ALA A 443 -21.48 -4.18 34.39
C ALA A 443 -21.49 -5.61 34.98
N GLY A 444 -20.31 -6.19 35.25
CA GLY A 444 -20.20 -7.52 35.86
C GLY A 444 -20.27 -8.68 34.84
N PHE A 445 -20.02 -8.42 33.60
CA PHE A 445 -19.97 -9.45 32.54
C PHE A 445 -18.53 -9.79 32.14
N ASP A 446 -18.29 -11.03 31.72
CA ASP A 446 -17.16 -11.43 30.96
C ASP A 446 -17.35 -11.04 29.47
N PHE A 447 -16.26 -10.93 28.72
CA PHE A 447 -16.31 -10.50 27.32
C PHE A 447 -15.52 -11.46 26.42
N VAL A 448 -16.05 -11.72 25.22
CA VAL A 448 -15.35 -12.47 24.19
C VAL A 448 -15.45 -11.74 22.85
N GLN A 449 -14.31 -11.67 22.12
CA GLN A 449 -14.20 -11.03 20.83
C GLN A 449 -13.93 -12.05 19.73
N PHE A 450 -14.82 -12.10 18.74
CA PHE A 450 -14.68 -12.88 17.52
C PHE A 450 -14.73 -11.96 16.31
N THR A 451 -13.59 -11.41 15.93
CA THR A 451 -13.49 -10.45 14.82
C THR A 451 -12.52 -10.90 13.76
N LYS A 452 -12.87 -10.66 12.50
CA LYS A 452 -12.03 -10.98 11.33
C LYS A 452 -12.12 -9.88 10.28
N SER A 453 -10.96 -9.40 9.81
CA SER A 453 -10.86 -8.36 8.78
C SER A 453 -11.82 -8.60 7.61
N SER A 454 -12.63 -7.58 7.29
CA SER A 454 -13.58 -7.56 6.16
C SER A 454 -14.58 -8.73 6.13
N CYS A 455 -14.89 -9.31 7.28
CA CYS A 455 -15.79 -10.45 7.41
C CYS A 455 -17.06 -10.06 8.19
N PRO A 456 -18.19 -9.83 7.53
CA PRO A 456 -19.43 -9.47 8.20
C PRO A 456 -19.90 -10.64 9.10
N PRO A 457 -20.45 -10.36 10.29
CA PRO A 457 -20.87 -11.41 11.23
C PRO A 457 -22.22 -12.01 10.82
N LEU A 458 -22.27 -12.68 9.68
CA LEU A 458 -23.48 -13.20 9.06
C LEU A 458 -23.37 -14.69 8.79
N LEU A 459 -24.46 -15.43 9.02
CA LEU A 459 -24.59 -16.83 8.66
C LEU A 459 -25.00 -16.97 7.19
N GLY A 460 -24.35 -17.90 6.45
CA GLY A 460 -24.68 -18.23 5.07
C GLY A 460 -24.34 -17.14 4.04
N THR A 461 -23.76 -16.02 4.47
CA THR A 461 -23.37 -14.91 3.60
C THR A 461 -22.00 -14.39 3.99
N THR A 462 -21.20 -14.07 3.00
CA THR A 462 -19.86 -13.53 3.17
C THR A 462 -19.64 -12.34 2.23
N ARG A 463 -18.47 -11.70 2.34
CA ARG A 463 -18.02 -10.66 1.43
C ARG A 463 -17.10 -11.26 0.36
N LEU A 464 -17.53 -11.17 -0.91
CA LEU A 464 -16.67 -11.40 -2.06
C LEU A 464 -15.76 -10.19 -2.20
N MET A 465 -14.46 -10.43 -2.30
CA MET A 465 -13.45 -9.40 -2.50
C MET A 465 -12.55 -9.83 -3.66
N PRO A 466 -12.63 -9.20 -4.83
CA PRO A 466 -11.74 -9.50 -5.96
C PRO A 466 -10.27 -9.33 -5.64
N SER A 467 -9.93 -8.36 -4.79
CA SER A 467 -8.57 -8.08 -4.31
C SER A 467 -7.99 -9.17 -3.41
N HIS A 468 -8.85 -10.01 -2.79
CA HIS A 468 -8.45 -11.10 -1.87
C HIS A 468 -9.12 -12.42 -2.24
N PRO A 469 -8.66 -13.10 -3.30
CA PRO A 469 -9.21 -14.38 -3.73
C PRO A 469 -9.17 -15.42 -2.59
N GLY A 470 -10.30 -16.04 -2.30
CA GLY A 470 -10.44 -17.02 -1.21
C GLY A 470 -10.92 -16.43 0.11
N HIS A 471 -10.99 -15.10 0.27
CA HIS A 471 -11.48 -14.46 1.50
C HIS A 471 -12.91 -14.90 1.86
N ALA A 472 -13.82 -14.97 0.88
CA ALA A 472 -15.20 -15.39 1.11
C ALA A 472 -15.32 -16.76 1.80
N ALA A 473 -14.54 -17.76 1.36
CA ALA A 473 -14.51 -19.08 1.98
C ALA A 473 -13.89 -19.05 3.39
N GLN A 474 -12.83 -18.26 3.58
CA GLN A 474 -12.19 -18.09 4.90
C GLN A 474 -13.12 -17.40 5.89
N CYS A 475 -13.86 -16.37 5.46
CA CYS A 475 -14.83 -15.66 6.27
C CYS A 475 -15.99 -16.59 6.68
N ALA A 476 -16.54 -17.37 5.74
CA ALA A 476 -17.58 -18.34 6.05
C ALA A 476 -17.14 -19.34 7.14
N LEU A 477 -15.96 -19.94 6.94
CA LEU A 477 -15.42 -20.92 7.90
C LEU A 477 -15.13 -20.28 9.27
N TYR A 478 -14.66 -19.04 9.29
CA TYR A 478 -14.46 -18.27 10.52
C TYR A 478 -15.78 -18.03 11.24
N ASN A 479 -16.82 -17.56 10.53
CA ASN A 479 -18.14 -17.31 11.10
C ASN A 479 -18.77 -18.61 11.64
N ASP A 480 -18.72 -19.71 10.87
CA ASP A 480 -19.23 -21.01 11.34
C ASP A 480 -18.62 -21.42 12.69
N ARG A 481 -17.31 -21.21 12.86
CA ARG A 481 -16.60 -21.53 14.11
C ARG A 481 -16.92 -20.55 15.23
N ALA A 482 -16.98 -19.26 14.94
CA ALA A 482 -17.32 -18.23 15.92
C ALA A 482 -18.77 -18.41 16.44
N PHE A 483 -19.73 -18.60 15.54
CA PHE A 483 -21.11 -18.87 15.92
C PHE A 483 -21.24 -20.21 16.67
N ALA A 484 -20.53 -21.24 16.27
CA ALA A 484 -20.50 -22.52 17.02
C ALA A 484 -19.93 -22.35 18.43
N ALA A 485 -18.91 -21.48 18.62
CA ALA A 485 -18.40 -21.16 19.96
C ALA A 485 -19.45 -20.44 20.81
N VAL A 486 -20.14 -19.45 20.25
CA VAL A 486 -21.25 -18.73 20.90
C VAL A 486 -22.37 -19.70 21.32
N MET A 487 -22.74 -20.65 20.46
CA MET A 487 -23.82 -21.59 20.74
C MET A 487 -23.45 -22.61 21.83
N ARG A 488 -22.18 -22.98 21.95
CA ARG A 488 -21.68 -23.95 22.93
C ARG A 488 -21.50 -23.38 24.33
N ASP A 489 -21.23 -22.08 24.47
CA ASP A 489 -21.05 -21.44 25.78
C ASP A 489 -22.39 -20.92 26.34
N PRO A 490 -22.98 -21.59 27.35
CA PRO A 490 -24.28 -21.16 27.93
C PRO A 490 -24.18 -19.84 28.68
N ARG A 491 -22.99 -19.37 29.04
CA ARG A 491 -22.79 -18.08 29.72
C ARG A 491 -22.94 -16.88 28.78
N ILE A 492 -22.81 -17.11 27.46
CA ILE A 492 -23.04 -16.04 26.48
C ILE A 492 -24.54 -15.81 26.37
N GLN A 493 -25.02 -14.76 27.02
CA GLN A 493 -26.43 -14.36 27.03
C GLN A 493 -26.73 -13.26 26.01
N THR A 494 -25.74 -12.40 25.74
CA THR A 494 -25.85 -11.28 24.82
C THR A 494 -24.81 -11.40 23.71
N VAL A 495 -25.25 -11.20 22.47
CA VAL A 495 -24.40 -11.21 21.26
C VAL A 495 -24.49 -9.86 20.58
N VAL A 496 -23.38 -9.18 20.48
CA VAL A 496 -23.25 -7.91 19.76
C VAL A 496 -22.72 -8.20 18.35
N LEU A 497 -23.47 -7.84 17.35
CA LEU A 497 -23.10 -7.91 15.94
C LEU A 497 -22.73 -6.51 15.46
N ALA A 498 -21.52 -6.30 15.01
CA ALA A 498 -21.06 -5.03 14.47
C ALA A 498 -20.17 -5.27 13.24
N GLY A 499 -20.20 -4.38 12.29
CA GLY A 499 -19.40 -4.50 11.09
C GLY A 499 -19.56 -3.29 10.19
N TYR A 500 -18.78 -3.26 9.10
CA TYR A 500 -18.95 -2.31 8.03
C TYR A 500 -20.01 -2.83 7.04
N TRP A 501 -21.29 -2.64 7.39
CA TRP A 501 -22.42 -3.16 6.61
C TRP A 501 -22.49 -2.58 5.20
N ALA A 502 -22.07 -1.33 5.03
CA ALA A 502 -22.07 -0.64 3.77
C ALA A 502 -20.82 -0.92 2.90
N ALA A 503 -19.85 -1.70 3.38
CA ALA A 503 -18.56 -1.91 2.69
C ALA A 503 -18.65 -2.29 1.21
N PRO A 504 -19.50 -3.26 0.77
CA PRO A 504 -19.60 -3.62 -0.64
C PRO A 504 -20.25 -2.55 -1.53
N PHE A 505 -20.77 -1.49 -0.95
CA PHE A 505 -21.46 -0.39 -1.63
C PHE A 505 -20.68 0.91 -1.57
N ALA A 506 -19.49 0.90 -0.95
CA ALA A 506 -18.60 2.04 -0.91
C ALA A 506 -18.07 2.38 -2.32
N PRO A 507 -17.79 3.66 -2.63
CA PRO A 507 -17.29 4.06 -3.95
C PRO A 507 -15.99 3.37 -4.37
N ASP A 508 -15.18 2.97 -3.41
CA ASP A 508 -13.90 2.28 -3.55
C ASP A 508 -13.98 0.76 -3.35
N ALA A 509 -15.19 0.20 -3.32
CA ALA A 509 -15.40 -1.23 -3.05
C ALA A 509 -14.80 -2.19 -4.11
N GLY A 510 -14.38 -1.69 -5.27
CA GLY A 510 -13.60 -2.47 -6.24
C GLY A 510 -14.30 -3.74 -6.76
N GLY A 511 -15.63 -3.74 -6.80
CA GLY A 511 -16.42 -4.90 -7.21
C GLY A 511 -16.74 -5.90 -6.09
N ASP A 512 -16.55 -5.51 -4.85
CA ASP A 512 -16.99 -6.27 -3.67
C ASP A 512 -18.50 -6.51 -3.70
N ALA A 513 -18.96 -7.60 -3.10
CA ALA A 513 -20.38 -7.93 -3.00
C ALA A 513 -20.67 -8.84 -1.81
N TYR A 514 -21.88 -8.77 -1.27
CA TYR A 514 -22.40 -9.85 -0.43
C TYR A 514 -22.73 -11.06 -1.29
N THR A 515 -22.21 -12.22 -0.91
CA THR A 515 -22.32 -13.45 -1.69
C THR A 515 -22.54 -14.69 -0.82
N ASP A 516 -23.09 -15.75 -1.41
CA ASP A 516 -23.02 -17.09 -0.83
C ASP A 516 -21.56 -17.57 -0.82
N PRO A 517 -21.08 -18.25 0.24
CA PRO A 517 -19.69 -18.73 0.33
C PRO A 517 -19.22 -19.61 -0.82
N ARG A 518 -20.15 -20.25 -1.53
CA ARG A 518 -19.87 -21.12 -2.69
C ARG A 518 -19.92 -20.38 -4.02
N ASP A 519 -20.51 -19.19 -4.04
CA ASP A 519 -20.66 -18.35 -5.22
C ASP A 519 -19.49 -17.34 -5.28
N ARG A 520 -18.79 -17.32 -6.39
CA ARG A 520 -17.62 -16.45 -6.60
C ARG A 520 -17.91 -15.32 -7.57
N THR A 521 -19.20 -15.08 -7.86
CA THR A 521 -19.61 -14.07 -8.83
C THR A 521 -20.30 -12.90 -8.13
N ASN A 522 -20.06 -11.71 -8.65
CA ASN A 522 -20.79 -10.52 -8.25
C ASN A 522 -22.07 -10.43 -9.10
N HIS A 523 -23.23 -10.59 -8.48
CA HIS A 523 -24.54 -10.51 -9.12
C HIS A 523 -25.14 -9.09 -9.10
N GLY A 524 -24.34 -8.09 -8.78
CA GLY A 524 -24.74 -6.68 -8.74
C GLY A 524 -25.33 -6.23 -7.41
N VAL A 525 -25.52 -4.92 -7.33
CA VAL A 525 -25.90 -4.21 -6.09
C VAL A 525 -27.22 -4.68 -5.50
N ALA A 526 -28.25 -4.85 -6.32
CA ALA A 526 -29.58 -5.27 -5.85
C ALA A 526 -29.56 -6.67 -5.21
N THR A 527 -28.83 -7.62 -5.82
CA THR A 527 -28.67 -8.97 -5.29
C THR A 527 -27.84 -8.95 -4.00
N SER A 528 -26.80 -8.15 -3.95
CA SER A 528 -25.95 -7.96 -2.76
C SER A 528 -26.78 -7.41 -1.58
N LEU A 529 -27.65 -6.44 -1.84
CA LEU A 529 -28.53 -5.85 -0.81
C LEU A 529 -29.58 -6.85 -0.29
N ALA A 530 -30.21 -7.62 -1.20
CA ALA A 530 -31.17 -8.66 -0.80
C ALA A 530 -30.49 -9.79 0.01
N ARG A 531 -29.25 -10.12 -0.29
CA ARG A 531 -28.47 -11.07 0.51
C ARG A 531 -28.14 -10.56 1.88
N LEU A 532 -27.78 -9.27 2.00
CA LEU A 532 -27.55 -8.63 3.31
C LEU A 532 -28.82 -8.71 4.16
N ASP A 533 -29.98 -8.28 3.64
CA ASP A 533 -31.27 -8.33 4.35
C ASP A 533 -31.60 -9.75 4.82
N GLY A 534 -31.58 -10.73 3.92
CA GLY A 534 -31.86 -12.12 4.24
C GLY A 534 -30.87 -12.73 5.25
N ALA A 535 -29.61 -12.38 5.16
CA ALA A 535 -28.59 -12.88 6.08
C ALA A 535 -28.69 -12.29 7.49
N VAL A 536 -29.01 -11.00 7.62
CA VAL A 536 -29.30 -10.37 8.92
C VAL A 536 -30.48 -11.07 9.58
N ARG A 537 -31.61 -11.25 8.86
CA ARG A 537 -32.79 -11.98 9.36
C ARG A 537 -32.44 -13.40 9.80
N THR A 538 -31.74 -14.15 8.97
CA THR A 538 -31.34 -15.53 9.27
C THR A 538 -30.48 -15.60 10.52
N THR A 539 -29.46 -14.72 10.62
CA THR A 539 -28.51 -14.69 11.74
C THR A 539 -29.22 -14.35 13.04
N THR A 540 -30.05 -13.31 13.04
CA THR A 540 -30.80 -12.87 14.25
C THR A 540 -31.79 -13.93 14.70
N GLN A 541 -32.53 -14.57 13.77
CA GLN A 541 -33.48 -15.64 14.10
C GLN A 541 -32.77 -16.88 14.70
N VAL A 542 -31.60 -17.26 14.19
CA VAL A 542 -30.83 -18.39 14.73
C VAL A 542 -30.38 -18.09 16.16
N LEU A 543 -29.89 -16.90 16.43
CA LEU A 543 -29.46 -16.47 17.77
C LEU A 543 -30.65 -16.35 18.74
N ALA A 544 -31.75 -15.74 18.30
CA ALA A 544 -32.95 -15.61 19.12
C ALA A 544 -33.58 -16.97 19.49
N ARG A 545 -33.64 -17.92 18.57
CA ARG A 545 -34.06 -19.31 18.84
C ARG A 545 -33.18 -20.02 19.86
N ALA A 546 -31.91 -19.63 19.97
CA ALA A 546 -30.98 -20.09 20.98
C ALA A 546 -31.06 -19.28 22.28
N HIS A 547 -32.11 -18.46 22.46
CA HIS A 547 -32.33 -17.59 23.61
C HIS A 547 -31.14 -16.62 23.88
N ARG A 548 -30.56 -16.08 22.81
CA ARG A 548 -29.52 -15.05 22.89
C ARG A 548 -30.14 -13.69 22.61
N HIS A 549 -29.97 -12.74 23.51
CA HIS A 549 -30.28 -11.34 23.24
C HIS A 549 -29.31 -10.82 22.18
N VAL A 550 -29.81 -10.26 21.09
CA VAL A 550 -28.98 -9.80 19.96
C VAL A 550 -29.00 -8.28 19.92
N ILE A 551 -27.82 -7.70 19.88
CA ILE A 551 -27.63 -6.27 19.67
C ILE A 551 -26.90 -6.10 18.30
N ILE A 552 -27.49 -5.29 17.42
CA ILE A 552 -26.84 -4.90 16.16
C ILE A 552 -26.42 -3.45 16.26
N LEU A 553 -25.13 -3.20 16.02
CA LEU A 553 -24.56 -1.86 15.88
C LEU A 553 -24.47 -1.51 14.41
N GLY A 554 -25.06 -0.38 14.03
CA GLY A 554 -25.00 0.14 12.66
C GLY A 554 -23.64 0.67 12.28
N ASP A 555 -23.49 1.13 11.03
CA ASP A 555 -22.25 1.74 10.54
C ASP A 555 -21.93 3.05 11.26
N VAL A 556 -20.64 3.32 11.43
CA VAL A 556 -20.17 4.64 11.83
C VAL A 556 -20.23 5.61 10.64
N PRO A 557 -20.42 6.92 10.89
CA PRO A 557 -20.39 7.94 9.85
C PRO A 557 -19.08 7.91 9.07
N GLN A 558 -19.17 8.10 7.75
CA GLN A 558 -18.01 8.21 6.88
C GLN A 558 -17.88 9.63 6.35
N PHE A 559 -16.63 10.04 6.11
CA PHE A 559 -16.31 11.36 5.61
C PHE A 559 -15.68 11.27 4.20
N ARG A 560 -15.77 12.36 3.43
CA ARG A 560 -15.09 12.47 2.13
C ARG A 560 -13.60 12.69 2.25
N PHE A 561 -13.11 12.97 3.44
CA PHE A 561 -11.73 13.19 3.79
C PHE A 561 -11.28 12.16 4.85
N ASP A 562 -9.99 12.09 5.12
CA ASP A 562 -9.43 11.27 6.18
C ASP A 562 -9.45 12.04 7.52
N PRO A 563 -10.35 11.69 8.49
CA PRO A 563 -10.47 12.41 9.74
C PRO A 563 -9.21 12.37 10.60
N ALA A 564 -8.47 11.26 10.58
CA ALA A 564 -7.23 11.12 11.32
C ALA A 564 -6.15 12.06 10.79
N ARG A 565 -6.03 12.16 9.46
CA ARG A 565 -5.10 13.08 8.81
C ARG A 565 -5.48 14.53 9.05
N GLU A 566 -6.78 14.81 9.06
CA GLU A 566 -7.28 16.14 9.41
C GLU A 566 -6.90 16.54 10.83
N ALA A 567 -7.13 15.63 11.79
CA ALA A 567 -6.76 15.86 13.19
C ALA A 567 -5.26 16.18 13.36
N VAL A 568 -4.38 15.47 12.63
CA VAL A 568 -2.93 15.75 12.61
C VAL A 568 -2.64 17.10 11.94
N THR A 569 -3.26 17.38 10.78
CA THR A 569 -3.04 18.60 10.00
C THR A 569 -3.45 19.84 10.80
N ALA A 570 -4.46 19.76 11.66
CA ALA A 570 -4.91 20.85 12.50
C ALA A 570 -3.83 21.43 13.45
N PHE A 571 -2.79 20.68 13.76
CA PHE A 571 -1.66 21.11 14.59
C PHE A 571 -0.40 21.44 13.80
N MET A 572 -0.48 21.50 12.46
CA MET A 572 0.66 21.71 11.57
C MET A 572 0.47 22.97 10.70
N PRO A 573 0.86 24.19 11.15
CA PRO A 573 0.51 25.44 10.48
C PRO A 573 0.96 25.56 9.02
N VAL A 574 2.13 24.99 8.67
CA VAL A 574 2.62 25.00 7.28
C VAL A 574 1.76 24.08 6.41
N ARG A 575 1.49 22.86 6.90
CA ARG A 575 0.65 21.87 6.20
C ARG A 575 -0.77 22.39 6.03
N GLN A 576 -1.36 23.05 7.04
CA GLN A 576 -2.67 23.71 6.95
C GLN A 576 -2.73 24.72 5.81
N ARG A 577 -1.71 25.59 5.69
CA ARG A 577 -1.67 26.58 4.59
C ARG A 577 -1.64 25.91 3.23
N VAL A 578 -0.86 24.85 3.08
CA VAL A 578 -0.81 24.06 1.83
C VAL A 578 -2.16 23.38 1.59
N ALA A 579 -2.74 22.73 2.59
CA ALA A 579 -4.06 22.11 2.49
C ALA A 579 -5.14 23.10 2.06
N HIS A 580 -5.15 24.31 2.63
CA HIS A 580 -6.09 25.37 2.26
C HIS A 580 -5.91 25.87 0.82
N VAL A 581 -4.67 25.92 0.31
CA VAL A 581 -4.41 26.23 -1.11
C VAL A 581 -4.92 25.12 -2.03
N LEU A 582 -4.80 23.85 -1.60
CA LEU A 582 -5.25 22.70 -2.37
C LEU A 582 -6.80 22.56 -2.35
N ASP A 583 -7.41 22.85 -1.22
CA ASP A 583 -8.86 22.85 -1.02
C ASP A 583 -9.28 23.93 -0.03
N PRO A 584 -9.71 25.11 -0.53
CA PRO A 584 -10.14 26.23 0.32
C PRO A 584 -11.35 25.92 1.21
N SER A 585 -12.15 24.92 0.89
CA SER A 585 -13.35 24.55 1.67
C SER A 585 -13.02 23.71 2.91
N PHE A 586 -11.82 23.18 2.99
CA PHE A 586 -11.44 22.17 3.97
C PHE A 586 -11.31 22.68 5.41
N LEU A 587 -10.78 23.84 5.64
CA LEU A 587 -10.37 24.32 6.98
C LEU A 587 -11.40 25.15 7.74
N THR A 588 -12.64 25.18 7.34
CA THR A 588 -13.68 26.01 7.99
C THR A 588 -14.48 25.27 9.05
N ALA A 589 -14.37 23.95 9.10
CA ALA A 589 -15.17 23.15 10.03
C ALA A 589 -14.40 22.87 11.31
N GLY A 590 -14.95 23.21 12.46
CA GLY A 590 -14.45 22.80 13.76
C GLY A 590 -14.43 21.28 13.93
N ASP A 591 -15.16 20.76 14.91
CA ASP A 591 -15.18 19.31 15.21
C ASP A 591 -16.26 18.53 14.42
N ILE A 592 -17.00 19.19 13.53
CA ILE A 592 -18.16 18.64 12.79
C ILE A 592 -17.95 18.83 11.30
N ALA A 593 -18.25 17.79 10.52
CA ALA A 593 -18.20 17.81 9.07
C ALA A 593 -19.38 17.06 8.42
N PRO A 594 -19.73 17.40 7.15
CA PRO A 594 -20.67 16.63 6.35
C PRO A 594 -20.18 15.18 6.13
N VAL A 595 -21.11 14.24 6.16
CA VAL A 595 -20.81 12.81 5.95
C VAL A 595 -21.12 12.37 4.54
N LEU A 596 -20.46 11.30 4.13
CA LEU A 596 -20.79 10.54 2.95
C LEU A 596 -21.91 9.56 3.29
N LEU A 597 -23.12 9.82 2.82
CA LEU A 597 -24.21 8.86 2.95
C LEU A 597 -24.05 7.77 1.89
N LEU A 598 -23.72 6.55 2.32
CA LEU A 598 -23.73 5.39 1.45
C LEU A 598 -25.17 4.92 1.25
N SER A 599 -25.71 5.18 0.07
CA SER A 599 -27.06 4.76 -0.31
C SER A 599 -27.03 4.06 -1.66
N VAL A 600 -27.77 2.96 -1.79
CA VAL A 600 -28.19 2.43 -3.07
C VAL A 600 -29.34 3.29 -3.56
N PRO A 601 -29.59 3.47 -4.87
CA PRO A 601 -30.64 4.37 -5.38
C PRO A 601 -31.95 4.20 -4.62
N GLY A 602 -32.28 5.20 -3.77
CA GLY A 602 -33.53 5.31 -3.02
C GLY A 602 -33.56 4.72 -1.61
N GLN A 603 -32.50 4.03 -1.11
CA GLN A 603 -32.54 3.45 0.24
C GLN A 603 -31.15 3.46 0.92
N PRO A 604 -31.02 4.07 2.12
CA PRO A 604 -29.83 3.92 2.96
C PRO A 604 -29.60 2.46 3.38
N ILE A 605 -28.35 1.99 3.33
CA ILE A 605 -27.99 0.61 3.72
C ILE A 605 -28.30 0.35 5.20
N ALA A 606 -28.11 1.36 6.05
CA ALA A 606 -28.47 1.31 7.45
C ALA A 606 -29.95 0.96 7.68
N ASP A 607 -30.87 1.42 6.81
CA ASP A 607 -32.29 1.11 6.93
C ASP A 607 -32.57 -0.36 6.57
N THR A 608 -31.85 -0.94 5.64
CA THR A 608 -31.95 -2.38 5.33
C THR A 608 -31.58 -3.22 6.55
N VAL A 609 -30.47 -2.94 7.21
CA VAL A 609 -30.06 -3.66 8.42
C VAL A 609 -31.05 -3.43 9.58
N ARG A 610 -31.50 -2.19 9.76
CA ARG A 610 -32.48 -1.83 10.80
C ARG A 610 -33.82 -2.57 10.62
N HIS A 611 -34.36 -2.59 9.38
CA HIS A 611 -35.62 -3.28 9.09
C HIS A 611 -35.46 -4.80 9.24
N ALA A 612 -34.37 -5.38 8.76
CA ALA A 612 -34.10 -6.80 8.91
C ALA A 612 -33.96 -7.20 10.39
N ALA A 613 -33.41 -6.34 11.22
CA ALA A 613 -33.31 -6.54 12.68
C ALA A 613 -34.69 -6.49 13.37
N ALA A 614 -35.53 -5.56 12.98
CA ALA A 614 -36.83 -5.32 13.61
C ALA A 614 -37.82 -6.50 13.45
N ASP A 615 -37.59 -7.40 12.50
CA ASP A 615 -38.47 -8.54 12.25
C ASP A 615 -38.26 -9.73 13.21
N THR A 616 -37.29 -9.65 14.11
CA THR A 616 -37.00 -10.70 15.07
C THR A 616 -37.15 -10.18 16.51
N ALA A 617 -37.90 -10.89 17.34
CA ALA A 617 -38.00 -10.57 18.77
C ALA A 617 -36.64 -10.73 19.45
N ASP A 618 -36.41 -10.00 20.54
CA ASP A 618 -35.16 -9.98 21.31
C ASP A 618 -33.93 -9.47 20.53
N VAL A 619 -34.16 -8.67 19.46
CA VAL A 619 -33.14 -7.99 18.71
C VAL A 619 -33.26 -6.47 18.90
N THR A 620 -32.18 -5.84 19.29
CA THR A 620 -32.08 -4.38 19.42
C THR A 620 -31.10 -3.82 18.42
N TYR A 621 -31.49 -2.80 17.64
CA TYR A 621 -30.61 -2.10 16.70
C TYR A 621 -30.25 -0.72 17.25
N PHE A 622 -28.97 -0.39 17.30
CA PHE A 622 -28.47 0.94 17.63
C PHE A 622 -27.76 1.56 16.44
N SER A 623 -28.21 2.76 16.08
CA SER A 623 -27.51 3.57 15.07
C SER A 623 -26.30 4.25 15.71
N LEU A 624 -25.10 3.89 15.28
CA LEU A 624 -23.89 4.56 15.75
C LEU A 624 -23.79 5.99 15.20
N ALA A 625 -24.40 6.27 14.06
CA ALA A 625 -24.45 7.60 13.49
C ALA A 625 -25.23 8.59 14.38
N ASP A 626 -26.29 8.15 15.05
CA ASP A 626 -27.14 9.03 15.87
C ASP A 626 -26.38 9.61 17.09
N GLY A 627 -25.35 8.90 17.56
CA GLY A 627 -24.47 9.37 18.65
C GLY A 627 -23.43 10.41 18.24
N LEU A 628 -23.13 10.49 16.93
CA LEU A 628 -22.10 11.38 16.40
C LEU A 628 -22.67 12.52 15.55
N CYS A 629 -23.86 12.37 14.98
CA CYS A 629 -24.41 13.26 13.98
C CYS A 629 -25.46 14.22 14.50
N SER A 630 -25.54 15.38 13.89
CA SER A 630 -26.54 16.41 14.02
C SER A 630 -26.98 16.89 12.64
N PRO A 631 -28.01 17.73 12.50
CA PRO A 631 -28.38 18.33 11.21
C PRO A 631 -27.24 19.14 10.54
N ALA A 632 -26.25 19.59 11.30
CA ALA A 632 -25.10 20.33 10.80
C ALA A 632 -23.97 19.41 10.27
N GLY A 633 -24.03 18.10 10.54
CA GLY A 633 -23.00 17.13 10.21
C GLY A 633 -22.64 16.24 11.40
N CYS A 634 -21.63 15.42 11.23
CA CYS A 634 -21.18 14.49 12.26
C CYS A 634 -19.83 14.89 12.85
N LYS A 635 -19.64 14.58 14.13
CA LYS A 635 -18.38 14.81 14.83
C LYS A 635 -17.34 13.79 14.39
N PHE A 636 -16.13 14.26 14.10
CA PHE A 636 -14.98 13.42 13.79
C PHE A 636 -13.81 13.59 14.77
N ARG A 637 -13.94 14.59 15.67
CA ARG A 637 -13.00 14.83 16.79
C ARG A 637 -13.72 15.62 17.90
N MET A 638 -13.08 15.73 19.03
CA MET A 638 -13.46 16.64 20.11
C MET A 638 -12.19 17.33 20.64
N GLY A 639 -11.99 18.58 20.23
CA GLY A 639 -10.74 19.29 20.52
C GLY A 639 -9.52 18.56 19.95
N ASN A 640 -8.67 18.03 20.82
CA ASN A 640 -7.45 17.33 20.43
C ASN A 640 -7.63 15.82 20.23
N ASP A 641 -8.79 15.28 20.57
CA ASP A 641 -9.06 13.84 20.55
C ASP A 641 -9.71 13.44 19.21
N PRO A 642 -8.99 12.78 18.29
CA PRO A 642 -9.56 12.26 17.06
C PRO A 642 -10.49 11.08 17.36
N PHE A 643 -11.67 11.06 16.74
CA PHE A 643 -12.62 9.95 16.87
C PHE A 643 -12.34 8.82 15.88
N TYR A 644 -11.47 9.03 14.93
CA TYR A 644 -11.10 8.06 13.89
C TYR A 644 -9.60 7.88 13.83
N VAL A 645 -9.16 6.67 13.53
CA VAL A 645 -7.74 6.32 13.30
C VAL A 645 -7.37 6.30 11.82
N ASP A 646 -8.37 6.29 10.95
CA ASP A 646 -8.29 6.40 9.50
C ASP A 646 -9.63 6.93 8.95
N GLN A 647 -9.97 6.64 7.69
CA GLN A 647 -11.18 7.13 7.03
C GLN A 647 -12.49 6.53 7.60
N GLN A 648 -12.43 5.39 8.28
CA GLN A 648 -13.62 4.61 8.62
C GLN A 648 -13.59 3.92 9.99
N HIS A 649 -12.42 3.71 10.60
CA HIS A 649 -12.31 3.03 11.88
C HIS A 649 -12.28 4.04 13.03
N LEU A 650 -13.09 3.80 14.07
CA LEU A 650 -13.05 4.62 15.27
C LEU A 650 -11.74 4.44 16.04
N SER A 651 -11.26 5.51 16.63
CA SER A 651 -10.29 5.46 17.71
C SER A 651 -10.95 4.93 18.99
N ARG A 652 -10.14 4.56 19.98
CA ARG A 652 -10.65 4.19 21.29
C ARG A 652 -11.45 5.35 21.92
N GLY A 653 -10.94 6.59 21.85
CA GLY A 653 -11.66 7.77 22.36
C GLY A 653 -12.98 8.01 21.64
N GLY A 654 -13.04 7.80 20.32
CA GLY A 654 -14.27 7.85 19.53
C GLY A 654 -15.27 6.77 19.93
N ALA A 655 -14.79 5.54 20.15
CA ALA A 655 -15.61 4.43 20.61
C ALA A 655 -16.16 4.68 22.05
N ASP A 656 -15.30 5.11 22.97
CA ASP A 656 -15.72 5.45 24.36
C ASP A 656 -16.75 6.57 24.36
N PHE A 657 -16.51 7.64 23.57
CA PHE A 657 -17.46 8.77 23.45
C PHE A 657 -18.81 8.33 22.92
N LEU A 658 -18.82 7.46 21.91
CA LEU A 658 -20.03 7.02 21.24
C LEU A 658 -20.83 6.05 22.11
N LEU A 659 -20.17 4.99 22.60
CA LEU A 659 -20.84 3.91 23.34
C LEU A 659 -21.39 4.38 24.68
N ALA A 660 -20.75 5.35 25.35
CA ALA A 660 -21.26 5.95 26.60
C ALA A 660 -22.59 6.71 26.43
N ARG A 661 -23.03 6.95 25.19
CA ARG A 661 -24.29 7.66 24.87
C ARG A 661 -25.40 6.74 24.39
N ILE A 662 -25.16 5.44 24.36
CA ILE A 662 -26.15 4.45 23.96
C ILE A 662 -26.74 3.82 25.23
N ASP A 663 -27.89 4.32 25.65
CA ASP A 663 -28.61 3.78 26.80
C ASP A 663 -29.09 2.34 26.53
N GLY A 664 -28.90 1.45 27.51
CA GLY A 664 -29.35 0.06 27.41
C GLY A 664 -28.48 -0.84 26.50
N LEU A 665 -27.29 -0.39 26.07
CA LEU A 665 -26.37 -1.20 25.25
C LEU A 665 -25.90 -2.46 25.99
N ILE A 666 -25.65 -2.35 27.31
CA ILE A 666 -25.28 -3.48 28.15
C ILE A 666 -26.39 -3.73 29.15
N PRO A 667 -26.90 -4.97 29.27
CA PRO A 667 -27.94 -5.28 30.26
C PRO A 667 -27.46 -4.96 31.66
N VAL A 668 -28.27 -4.27 32.45
CA VAL A 668 -27.98 -4.02 33.86
C VAL A 668 -28.51 -5.21 34.67
N THR A 669 -27.63 -5.97 35.32
CA THR A 669 -28.08 -7.00 36.26
C THR A 669 -28.60 -6.32 37.54
N GLY A 670 -29.69 -6.85 38.11
CA GLY A 670 -30.45 -6.21 39.22
C GLY A 670 -29.62 -5.82 40.47
N ASP A 671 -28.45 -6.40 40.68
CA ASP A 671 -27.55 -6.09 41.80
C ASP A 671 -26.66 -4.85 41.58
N ASN A 672 -26.60 -4.30 40.35
CA ASN A 672 -25.70 -3.19 40.00
C ASN A 672 -26.40 -1.82 39.87
N VAL A 673 -27.72 -1.74 39.89
CA VAL A 673 -28.45 -0.48 39.77
C VAL A 673 -28.05 0.52 40.88
N ALA A 674 -27.72 0.04 42.07
CA ALA A 674 -27.28 0.86 43.19
C ALA A 674 -25.81 1.38 43.07
N ARG A 675 -24.98 0.74 42.29
CA ARG A 675 -23.54 1.13 42.15
C ARG A 675 -23.35 2.20 41.07
N ILE A 676 -24.15 2.18 40.01
CA ILE A 676 -23.99 3.12 38.87
C ILE A 676 -24.49 4.52 39.26
N ALA A 677 -25.48 4.63 40.13
CA ALA A 677 -26.07 5.91 40.59
C ALA A 677 -25.14 6.72 41.53
N THR A 678 -24.04 6.17 41.98
CA THR A 678 -23.15 6.81 42.98
C THR A 678 -21.72 7.10 42.49
N GLN A 679 -21.39 6.84 41.24
CA GLN A 679 -20.06 7.19 40.71
C GLN A 679 -20.04 8.62 40.16
N PRO A 680 -19.10 9.48 40.62
CA PRO A 680 -18.90 10.79 40.02
C PRO A 680 -18.38 10.66 38.59
N PRO A 681 -18.61 11.65 37.71
CA PRO A 681 -18.08 11.64 36.34
C PRO A 681 -16.56 11.48 36.37
N ILE A 682 -16.05 10.61 35.50
CA ILE A 682 -14.62 10.25 35.39
C ILE A 682 -13.80 11.54 35.22
N PRO A 683 -12.84 11.86 36.12
CA PRO A 683 -11.96 12.98 35.93
C PRO A 683 -11.05 12.72 34.73
N THR A 684 -10.96 13.65 33.80
CA THR A 684 -9.96 13.74 32.79
C THR A 684 -8.60 14.09 33.45
N ALA A 685 -7.99 13.13 34.12
CA ALA A 685 -6.66 13.28 34.67
C ALA A 685 -5.64 12.64 33.72
N PRO A 686 -4.51 13.29 33.42
CA PRO A 686 -3.47 12.73 32.58
C PRO A 686 -2.84 11.51 33.27
N ILE A 687 -2.74 10.40 32.53
CA ILE A 687 -2.07 9.18 32.97
C ILE A 687 -0.57 9.49 33.14
N PRO A 688 0.06 9.14 34.29
CA PRO A 688 1.48 9.42 34.50
C PRO A 688 2.38 8.55 33.58
N LEU A 689 3.37 9.18 33.00
CA LEU A 689 4.41 8.68 32.10
C LEU A 689 5.41 7.69 32.78
N SER A 690 4.96 6.56 33.33
CA SER A 690 5.86 5.59 33.94
C SER A 690 5.64 4.12 33.60
N VAL A 691 4.91 3.78 32.54
CA VAL A 691 4.80 2.40 32.06
C VAL A 691 4.95 2.35 30.54
N ALA A 692 6.13 2.67 30.06
CA ALA A 692 6.53 2.40 28.69
C ALA A 692 7.92 1.77 28.70
N THR A 693 7.99 0.48 29.06
CA THR A 693 9.21 -0.29 28.82
C THR A 693 8.85 -1.75 28.60
N GLN A 694 9.38 -2.28 27.49
CA GLN A 694 9.52 -3.70 27.13
C GLN A 694 8.27 -4.42 26.58
N VAL A 695 8.14 -4.41 25.25
CA VAL A 695 7.75 -5.62 24.52
C VAL A 695 8.90 -5.95 23.56
N ALA A 696 9.57 -7.02 23.90
CA ALA A 696 10.69 -7.57 23.14
C ALA A 696 10.19 -8.17 21.82
N ILE A 697 11.00 -7.96 20.80
CA ILE A 697 10.90 -8.59 19.47
C ILE A 697 11.29 -10.07 19.64
N HIS A 698 10.41 -10.95 19.27
CA HIS A 698 10.73 -12.32 18.83
C HIS A 698 10.11 -12.58 17.48
#